data_a50ae6692d5cb63bd75678e763a52412
#
_entry.id   a50ae6692d5cb63bd75678e763a52412
#
_cell.length_a   1.000
_cell.length_b   1.000
_cell.length_c   1.000
_cell.angle_alpha   90.00
_cell.angle_beta   90.00
_cell.angle_gamma   90.00
#
_symmetry.space_group_name_H-M   'P 1'
#
loop_
_entity.id
_entity.type
_entity.pdbx_description
1 polymer ?
#
loop_
_entity_poly.entity_id
_entity_poly.type
_entity_poly.pdbx_seq_one_letter_code
_entity_poly.pdbx_strand_id
1 'polypeptide(L)'
;MTFCNAGTRLATLLLVLAVAKANAAVQLRGTVVDENGVPVNGVEVAVKSRSGSTQYVYSDDTGHFEVAVPEPGEYLVSLSKPDYFRLTDQAVPLQEETNEVSFTLSHEFEVHSSVDVLSSTKQIEPVEPEHQETLDAQDILDLPTYSTHDLTSYLPMIAGVTEDNSGGIHVAGGRSGDAEYLLDGFEIGDPVSGQLSSRLDIDSLRELKVADGRYGAQYAHAGGAVMEFNTYVGDDRWRFGTTDFFPAVNLQQGLHLGNWYPRFNFSGPLHKGRAWFSDGISIQHTFSLIQGLPRNGDTQEQWSGDNLFRVQINLTPTNILQGNFLYNQTADSHLGLSLFTPLSTTTDDHAQREFVSVKDQVFFGRNMFELGAAMDDSTYKNEPLGSLPYIVQPLAASGNYFQRLRQRNHRSQGIGNLTLPSLYWHGIHEVKAGFNVDGLAFSQGAVRTAIMTESADGSLLLLTSFSGTPYYRLTNTQFGYYLQDSWKVARPLVITIGGRADWDHIVGKTIFGPRLVANFLPFSDDRTKISAGWGIYYRPINMALWGEWLDQERTDQPGSMSPAFITRFLPPSGGLHQTGFNTTSAEWEQKLGSNTLMGVTLLRRVEDHGFAYQDIQPAPLGGAFLLQNNRSDRYSSAEVWARRAFRNKAEIYGDYTRSRAGSNEALDYSLLGPYFVPQAPGPLLWDTPNRLIAWGKTPTPVWGLFLSCRVEYRSGYPFDDVNQLQQLVGTPGQFHFPKYFELDVGIEKRFHFHGKEWALRASAINASNHDNPNAVNTFLSPFAFAGGQRRAFTGRLRLVGSK
;
A
#
# COMPACT_ATOMS: atom_id res chain seq x y z
N MET A 1 -21.03 -67.28 -49.82
CA MET A 1 -22.24 -67.26 -48.96
C MET A 1 -21.78 -66.88 -47.57
N THR A 2 -22.06 -65.70 -46.97
CA THR A 2 -23.21 -64.84 -46.92
C THR A 2 -22.75 -63.45 -46.54
N PHE A 3 -22.90 -62.48 -47.43
CA PHE A 3 -22.91 -61.08 -47.14
C PHE A 3 -24.39 -60.66 -47.00
N CYS A 4 -24.83 -60.34 -45.80
CA CYS A 4 -26.01 -59.49 -45.62
C CYS A 4 -26.29 -59.38 -44.13
N ASN A 5 -26.03 -58.16 -43.49
CA ASN A 5 -26.70 -57.65 -42.35
C ASN A 5 -25.77 -56.61 -41.58
N ALA A 6 -25.21 -55.68 -42.32
CA ALA A 6 -24.55 -54.48 -41.68
C ALA A 6 -25.22 -53.14 -42.02
N GLY A 7 -26.19 -53.12 -42.88
CA GLY A 7 -26.84 -51.89 -43.38
C GLY A 7 -28.00 -51.35 -42.54
N THR A 8 -28.62 -52.20 -41.72
CA THR A 8 -29.88 -51.81 -41.00
C THR A 8 -29.69 -51.35 -39.58
N ARG A 9 -28.47 -51.48 -38.99
CA ARG A 9 -28.20 -50.97 -37.64
C ARG A 9 -27.56 -49.55 -37.62
N LEU A 10 -27.06 -49.09 -38.79
CA LEU A 10 -26.52 -47.74 -38.89
C LEU A 10 -27.59 -46.66 -39.17
N ALA A 11 -28.72 -47.04 -39.77
CA ALA A 11 -29.83 -46.13 -40.06
C ALA A 11 -30.71 -45.87 -38.84
N THR A 12 -30.76 -46.78 -37.82
CA THR A 12 -31.50 -46.55 -36.58
C THR A 12 -30.73 -45.79 -35.53
N LEU A 13 -29.39 -45.70 -35.61
CA LEU A 13 -28.57 -44.88 -34.71
C LEU A 13 -28.49 -43.40 -35.18
N LEU A 14 -28.71 -43.15 -36.45
CA LEU A 14 -28.76 -41.80 -37.03
C LEU A 14 -30.14 -41.11 -36.90
N LEU A 15 -31.19 -41.90 -36.61
CA LEU A 15 -32.56 -41.31 -36.46
C LEU A 15 -32.93 -41.01 -35.01
N VAL A 16 -32.10 -41.36 -34.03
CA VAL A 16 -32.31 -41.03 -32.59
C VAL A 16 -31.51 -39.73 -32.20
N LEU A 17 -30.61 -39.27 -33.07
CA LEU A 17 -29.83 -38.06 -32.87
C LEU A 17 -30.46 -36.78 -33.46
N ALA A 18 -31.66 -36.84 -33.97
CA ALA A 18 -32.27 -35.72 -34.71
C ALA A 18 -33.53 -35.09 -34.09
N VAL A 19 -33.72 -35.19 -32.79
CA VAL A 19 -34.74 -34.39 -32.11
C VAL A 19 -34.21 -33.94 -30.69
N ALA A 20 -33.04 -33.39 -30.62
CA ALA A 20 -32.82 -32.36 -29.62
C ALA A 20 -33.33 -31.06 -30.23
N LYS A 21 -34.55 -30.68 -29.90
CA LYS A 21 -34.99 -29.26 -30.05
C LYS A 21 -33.93 -28.43 -29.35
N ALA A 22 -33.07 -27.75 -30.08
CA ALA A 22 -32.33 -26.63 -29.59
C ALA A 22 -33.35 -25.58 -29.20
N ASN A 23 -33.80 -25.57 -27.96
CA ASN A 23 -34.48 -24.42 -27.42
C ASN A 23 -33.43 -23.29 -27.54
N ALA A 24 -33.74 -22.26 -28.32
CA ALA A 24 -32.91 -21.05 -28.36
C ALA A 24 -32.86 -20.52 -26.94
N ALA A 25 -31.68 -20.57 -26.30
CA ALA A 25 -31.50 -19.99 -24.98
C ALA A 25 -31.78 -18.49 -25.06
N VAL A 26 -32.63 -17.99 -24.19
CA VAL A 26 -32.93 -16.55 -24.10
C VAL A 26 -31.72 -15.88 -23.47
N GLN A 27 -31.19 -14.83 -24.10
CA GLN A 27 -30.08 -14.08 -23.57
C GLN A 27 -30.55 -12.89 -22.74
N LEU A 28 -30.13 -12.83 -21.48
CA LEU A 28 -30.21 -11.63 -20.65
C LEU A 28 -28.87 -10.93 -20.67
N ARG A 29 -28.85 -9.69 -21.16
CA ARG A 29 -27.73 -8.76 -21.12
C ARG A 29 -28.05 -7.65 -20.15
N GLY A 30 -27.09 -7.24 -19.36
CA GLY A 30 -27.28 -6.12 -18.44
C GLY A 30 -26.03 -5.31 -18.23
N THR A 31 -26.27 -4.12 -17.70
CA THR A 31 -25.20 -3.21 -17.26
C THR A 31 -25.42 -2.87 -15.80
N VAL A 32 -24.38 -2.90 -15.02
CA VAL A 32 -24.39 -2.49 -13.61
C VAL A 32 -23.57 -1.20 -13.48
N VAL A 33 -24.19 -0.17 -12.93
CA VAL A 33 -23.55 1.13 -12.66
C VAL A 33 -23.74 1.51 -11.19
N ASP A 34 -22.89 2.39 -10.68
CA ASP A 34 -23.09 2.98 -9.35
C ASP A 34 -24.13 4.14 -9.40
N GLU A 35 -24.38 4.79 -8.25
CA GLU A 35 -25.26 5.95 -8.11
C GLU A 35 -24.85 7.16 -8.96
N ASN A 36 -23.58 7.22 -9.35
CA ASN A 36 -23.00 8.27 -10.18
C ASN A 36 -22.89 7.89 -11.66
N GLY A 37 -23.38 6.69 -12.02
CA GLY A 37 -23.37 6.16 -13.38
C GLY A 37 -22.03 5.56 -13.83
N VAL A 38 -21.10 5.34 -12.90
CA VAL A 38 -19.83 4.65 -13.18
C VAL A 38 -20.09 3.16 -13.27
N PRO A 39 -19.62 2.45 -14.31
CA PRO A 39 -19.72 1.01 -14.39
C PRO A 39 -19.06 0.29 -13.21
N VAL A 40 -19.74 -0.72 -12.71
CA VAL A 40 -19.26 -1.52 -11.57
C VAL A 40 -18.87 -2.92 -12.07
N ASN A 41 -17.58 -3.20 -12.03
CA ASN A 41 -17.03 -4.52 -12.38
C ASN A 41 -17.20 -5.54 -11.24
N GLY A 42 -17.05 -6.83 -11.53
CA GLY A 42 -17.01 -7.88 -10.49
C GLY A 42 -18.28 -8.05 -9.69
N VAL A 43 -19.43 -7.51 -10.11
CA VAL A 43 -20.72 -7.68 -9.44
C VAL A 43 -21.22 -9.10 -9.67
N GLU A 44 -21.47 -9.86 -8.61
CA GLU A 44 -22.15 -11.14 -8.70
C GLU A 44 -23.63 -10.91 -9.05
N VAL A 45 -24.06 -11.42 -10.18
CA VAL A 45 -25.42 -11.38 -10.66
C VAL A 45 -26.04 -12.77 -10.59
N ALA A 46 -26.91 -12.98 -9.66
CA ALA A 46 -27.66 -14.22 -9.48
C ALA A 46 -29.01 -14.14 -10.17
N VAL A 47 -29.21 -14.97 -11.21
CA VAL A 47 -30.46 -15.03 -11.99
C VAL A 47 -31.22 -16.30 -11.62
N LYS A 48 -32.32 -16.15 -10.90
CA LYS A 48 -33.13 -17.26 -10.36
C LYS A 48 -34.42 -17.45 -11.17
N SER A 49 -34.61 -18.67 -11.66
CA SER A 49 -35.84 -19.05 -12.34
C SER A 49 -36.99 -19.33 -11.37
N ARG A 50 -38.23 -19.35 -11.83
CA ARG A 50 -39.39 -19.79 -11.03
C ARG A 50 -39.28 -21.26 -10.58
N SER A 51 -38.56 -22.10 -11.32
CA SER A 51 -38.27 -23.50 -10.98
C SER A 51 -37.26 -23.66 -9.84
N GLY A 52 -36.63 -22.56 -9.40
CA GLY A 52 -35.68 -22.54 -8.29
C GLY A 52 -34.23 -22.74 -8.72
N SER A 53 -33.92 -22.93 -10.03
CA SER A 53 -32.55 -22.96 -10.51
C SER A 53 -31.97 -21.53 -10.51
N THR A 54 -30.76 -21.38 -9.99
CA THR A 54 -30.04 -20.09 -9.97
C THR A 54 -28.79 -20.20 -10.83
N GLN A 55 -28.57 -19.25 -11.70
CA GLN A 55 -27.32 -19.07 -12.45
C GLN A 55 -26.59 -17.83 -11.92
N TYR A 56 -25.29 -17.92 -11.87
CA TYR A 56 -24.41 -16.83 -11.41
C TYR A 56 -23.53 -16.36 -12.57
N VAL A 57 -23.38 -15.07 -12.71
CA VAL A 57 -22.47 -14.43 -13.66
C VAL A 57 -21.90 -13.18 -12.99
N TYR A 58 -20.73 -12.73 -13.44
CA TYR A 58 -20.10 -11.53 -12.93
C TYR A 58 -20.09 -10.45 -14.00
N SER A 59 -20.24 -9.18 -13.58
CA SER A 59 -20.05 -8.06 -14.50
C SER A 59 -18.57 -7.91 -14.88
N ASP A 60 -18.33 -7.56 -16.14
CA ASP A 60 -16.98 -7.27 -16.65
C ASP A 60 -16.52 -5.84 -16.21
N ASP A 61 -15.30 -5.45 -16.62
CA ASP A 61 -14.71 -4.15 -16.26
C ASP A 61 -15.50 -2.93 -16.83
N THR A 62 -16.39 -3.16 -17.76
CA THR A 62 -17.31 -2.15 -18.29
C THR A 62 -18.71 -2.20 -17.65
N GLY A 63 -18.83 -3.00 -16.58
CA GLY A 63 -20.09 -3.21 -15.86
C GLY A 63 -21.10 -4.10 -16.58
N HIS A 64 -20.75 -4.70 -17.72
CA HIS A 64 -21.66 -5.54 -18.49
C HIS A 64 -21.64 -6.98 -18.00
N PHE A 65 -22.80 -7.63 -18.06
CA PHE A 65 -22.92 -9.08 -17.85
C PHE A 65 -23.83 -9.71 -18.91
N GLU A 66 -23.66 -10.98 -19.18
CA GLU A 66 -24.47 -11.75 -20.09
C GLU A 66 -24.70 -13.16 -19.55
N VAL A 67 -25.96 -13.57 -19.52
CA VAL A 67 -26.34 -14.90 -19.07
C VAL A 67 -27.41 -15.51 -19.98
N ALA A 68 -27.21 -16.77 -20.36
CA ALA A 68 -28.17 -17.53 -21.16
C ALA A 68 -29.11 -18.29 -20.23
N VAL A 69 -30.40 -18.05 -20.33
CA VAL A 69 -31.45 -18.77 -19.56
C VAL A 69 -32.24 -19.71 -20.47
N PRO A 70 -32.72 -20.86 -19.94
CA PRO A 70 -33.27 -21.92 -20.77
C PRO A 70 -34.63 -21.58 -21.43
N GLU A 71 -35.45 -20.72 -20.81
CA GLU A 71 -36.82 -20.43 -21.27
C GLU A 71 -37.18 -18.97 -21.01
N PRO A 72 -38.02 -18.33 -21.84
CA PRO A 72 -38.57 -17.02 -21.54
C PRO A 72 -39.49 -17.07 -20.32
N GLY A 73 -39.60 -15.98 -19.56
CA GLY A 73 -40.39 -15.91 -18.36
C GLY A 73 -39.95 -14.84 -17.40
N GLU A 74 -40.52 -14.85 -16.21
CA GLU A 74 -40.11 -13.91 -15.15
C GLU A 74 -39.00 -14.53 -14.31
N TYR A 75 -37.89 -13.82 -14.21
CA TYR A 75 -36.74 -14.19 -13.42
C TYR A 75 -36.53 -13.20 -12.30
N LEU A 76 -36.00 -13.69 -11.16
CA LEU A 76 -35.54 -12.83 -10.06
C LEU A 76 -34.04 -12.63 -10.16
N VAL A 77 -33.63 -11.39 -10.32
CA VAL A 77 -32.21 -11.01 -10.42
C VAL A 77 -31.79 -10.37 -9.13
N SER A 78 -30.71 -10.90 -8.54
CA SER A 78 -30.07 -10.32 -7.35
C SER A 78 -28.63 -9.97 -7.66
N LEU A 79 -28.21 -8.79 -7.22
CA LEU A 79 -26.84 -8.27 -7.44
C LEU A 79 -26.16 -8.08 -6.09
N SER A 80 -24.89 -8.49 -6.02
CA SER A 80 -24.09 -8.38 -4.81
C SER A 80 -22.64 -8.07 -5.17
N LYS A 81 -22.08 -7.06 -4.51
CA LYS A 81 -20.65 -6.75 -4.50
C LYS A 81 -20.28 -6.22 -3.12
N PRO A 82 -19.09 -6.51 -2.58
CA PRO A 82 -18.57 -5.83 -1.39
C PRO A 82 -18.64 -4.30 -1.56
N ASP A 83 -18.88 -3.58 -0.47
CA ASP A 83 -19.00 -2.12 -0.41
C ASP A 83 -20.21 -1.51 -1.12
N TYR A 84 -21.15 -2.34 -1.62
CA TYR A 84 -22.40 -1.90 -2.24
C TYR A 84 -23.62 -2.51 -1.58
N PHE A 85 -24.73 -1.76 -1.55
CA PHE A 85 -26.01 -2.28 -1.12
C PHE A 85 -26.46 -3.41 -2.04
N ARG A 86 -26.72 -4.56 -1.46
CA ARG A 86 -27.24 -5.71 -2.20
C ARG A 86 -28.62 -5.42 -2.75
N LEU A 87 -28.79 -5.57 -4.07
CA LEU A 87 -30.08 -5.61 -4.72
C LEU A 87 -30.61 -7.05 -4.70
N THR A 88 -31.80 -7.27 -4.12
CA THR A 88 -32.39 -8.61 -4.01
C THR A 88 -33.67 -8.72 -4.78
N ASP A 89 -33.87 -9.88 -5.44
CA ASP A 89 -35.10 -10.35 -6.04
C ASP A 89 -35.82 -9.32 -6.97
N GLN A 90 -35.03 -8.65 -7.82
CA GLN A 90 -35.58 -7.75 -8.84
C GLN A 90 -36.25 -8.58 -9.93
N ALA A 91 -37.54 -8.40 -10.12
CA ALA A 91 -38.29 -9.12 -11.13
C ALA A 91 -37.97 -8.59 -12.54
N VAL A 92 -37.47 -9.46 -13.41
CA VAL A 92 -37.12 -9.13 -14.80
C VAL A 92 -37.92 -10.07 -15.73
N PRO A 93 -38.85 -9.53 -16.53
CA PRO A 93 -39.56 -10.33 -17.54
C PRO A 93 -38.68 -10.50 -18.78
N LEU A 94 -38.32 -11.74 -19.10
CA LEU A 94 -37.52 -12.11 -20.28
C LEU A 94 -38.39 -12.60 -21.40
N GLN A 95 -38.25 -12.01 -22.59
CA GLN A 95 -38.92 -12.39 -23.82
C GLN A 95 -38.02 -13.34 -24.66
N GLU A 96 -38.56 -13.88 -25.75
CA GLU A 96 -37.83 -14.80 -26.64
C GLU A 96 -36.62 -14.18 -27.34
N GLU A 97 -36.52 -12.84 -27.33
CA GLU A 97 -35.39 -12.07 -27.90
C GLU A 97 -34.35 -11.71 -26.81
N THR A 98 -33.24 -11.09 -27.22
CA THR A 98 -32.22 -10.55 -26.29
C THR A 98 -32.87 -9.44 -25.46
N ASN A 99 -32.77 -9.59 -24.12
CA ASN A 99 -33.30 -8.61 -23.18
C ASN A 99 -32.13 -7.80 -22.61
N GLU A 100 -32.29 -6.47 -22.63
CA GLU A 100 -31.29 -5.55 -22.04
C GLU A 100 -31.88 -4.90 -20.78
N VAL A 101 -31.10 -4.93 -19.68
CA VAL A 101 -31.48 -4.34 -18.40
C VAL A 101 -30.33 -3.51 -17.83
N SER A 102 -30.66 -2.51 -17.04
CA SER A 102 -29.66 -1.72 -16.30
C SER A 102 -30.02 -1.72 -14.83
N PHE A 103 -29.01 -1.95 -13.99
CA PHE A 103 -29.12 -1.94 -12.54
C PHE A 103 -28.21 -0.88 -11.96
N THR A 104 -28.66 -0.18 -10.93
CA THR A 104 -27.85 0.74 -10.17
C THR A 104 -27.58 0.14 -8.79
N LEU A 105 -26.31 -0.05 -8.46
CA LEU A 105 -25.85 -0.41 -7.13
C LEU A 105 -25.35 0.84 -6.42
N SER A 106 -25.87 1.13 -5.23
CA SER A 106 -25.37 2.25 -4.42
C SER A 106 -24.32 1.75 -3.44
N HIS A 107 -23.27 2.52 -3.24
CA HIS A 107 -22.25 2.20 -2.24
C HIS A 107 -22.85 2.18 -0.82
N GLU A 108 -22.37 1.28 0.03
CA GLU A 108 -22.77 1.18 1.45
C GLU A 108 -22.30 2.37 2.30
N PHE A 109 -21.63 3.31 1.71
CA PHE A 109 -20.85 4.37 2.35
C PHE A 109 -21.57 5.19 3.42
N GLU A 110 -22.89 5.12 3.56
CA GLU A 110 -23.59 6.01 4.46
C GLU A 110 -24.89 5.52 5.06
N VAL A 111 -24.90 4.38 5.65
CA VAL A 111 -26.02 4.10 6.53
C VAL A 111 -25.56 3.81 7.95
N HIS A 112 -25.21 4.87 8.66
CA HIS A 112 -25.26 4.87 10.11
C HIS A 112 -26.69 5.03 10.65
N SER A 113 -27.70 4.80 9.84
CA SER A 113 -29.10 4.71 10.32
C SER A 113 -29.64 3.31 10.11
N SER A 114 -29.63 2.51 11.19
CA SER A 114 -30.55 1.41 11.51
C SER A 114 -31.05 0.50 10.36
N VAL A 115 -30.22 0.16 9.39
CA VAL A 115 -30.45 -1.03 8.59
C VAL A 115 -29.64 -2.15 9.22
N ASP A 116 -30.27 -3.28 9.54
CA ASP A 116 -29.59 -4.50 9.94
C ASP A 116 -28.78 -5.02 8.74
N VAL A 117 -27.64 -4.43 8.48
CA VAL A 117 -26.64 -5.02 7.61
C VAL A 117 -26.08 -6.22 8.37
N LEU A 118 -26.51 -7.40 7.98
CA LEU A 118 -25.83 -8.62 8.35
C LEU A 118 -24.41 -8.50 7.79
N SER A 119 -23.41 -8.35 8.66
CA SER A 119 -22.01 -8.39 8.26
C SER A 119 -21.77 -9.72 7.54
N SER A 120 -21.67 -9.68 6.22
CA SER A 120 -21.26 -10.83 5.42
C SER A 120 -19.75 -10.79 5.33
N THR A 121 -19.07 -11.92 5.51
CA THR A 121 -17.65 -12.04 5.15
C THR A 121 -17.48 -11.69 3.68
N LYS A 122 -16.35 -11.11 3.33
CA LYS A 122 -15.93 -10.88 1.92
C LYS A 122 -16.22 -12.14 1.09
N GLN A 123 -16.63 -11.94 -0.13
CA GLN A 123 -16.83 -13.04 -1.07
C GLN A 123 -15.50 -13.37 -1.73
N ILE A 124 -15.30 -14.64 -2.09
CA ILE A 124 -14.19 -15.06 -2.92
C ILE A 124 -14.47 -14.53 -4.34
N GLU A 125 -13.59 -13.72 -4.88
CA GLU A 125 -13.68 -13.19 -6.25
C GLU A 125 -13.02 -14.16 -7.24
N PRO A 126 -13.80 -14.85 -8.11
CA PRO A 126 -13.26 -15.90 -8.96
C PRO A 126 -12.34 -15.39 -10.07
N VAL A 127 -12.61 -14.16 -10.55
CA VAL A 127 -11.97 -13.60 -11.75
C VAL A 127 -10.72 -12.81 -11.41
N GLU A 128 -10.65 -12.26 -10.20
CA GLU A 128 -9.55 -11.41 -9.78
C GLU A 128 -8.22 -12.18 -9.83
N PRO A 129 -7.24 -11.78 -10.67
CA PRO A 129 -5.96 -12.44 -10.75
C PRO A 129 -5.07 -12.15 -9.54
N GLU A 130 -5.35 -11.07 -8.82
CA GLU A 130 -4.51 -10.55 -7.76
C GLU A 130 -4.70 -11.30 -6.44
N HIS A 131 -3.61 -11.45 -5.67
CA HIS A 131 -3.74 -11.65 -4.24
C HIS A 131 -3.95 -10.29 -3.62
N GLN A 132 -5.16 -10.03 -3.15
CA GLN A 132 -5.55 -8.69 -2.75
C GLN A 132 -6.16 -8.71 -1.34
N GLU A 133 -5.60 -7.91 -0.46
CA GLU A 133 -6.25 -7.56 0.81
C GLU A 133 -6.87 -6.16 0.68
N THR A 134 -8.16 -6.06 0.98
CA THR A 134 -8.91 -4.80 0.95
C THR A 134 -9.31 -4.42 2.36
N LEU A 135 -9.00 -3.21 2.77
CA LEU A 135 -9.49 -2.59 4.00
C LEU A 135 -10.44 -1.45 3.63
N ASP A 136 -11.62 -1.46 4.23
CA ASP A 136 -12.51 -0.31 4.17
C ASP A 136 -12.19 0.71 5.26
N ALA A 137 -12.61 1.96 5.05
CA ALA A 137 -12.37 3.04 5.99
C ALA A 137 -12.98 2.77 7.37
N GLN A 138 -14.12 2.05 7.45
CA GLN A 138 -14.78 1.74 8.71
C GLN A 138 -14.01 0.69 9.52
N ASP A 139 -13.45 -0.33 8.87
CA ASP A 139 -12.62 -1.33 9.54
C ASP A 139 -11.45 -0.65 10.26
N ILE A 140 -10.82 0.31 9.58
CA ILE A 140 -9.70 1.08 10.13
C ILE A 140 -10.14 1.95 11.31
N LEU A 141 -11.27 2.66 11.19
CA LEU A 141 -11.78 3.55 12.25
C LEU A 141 -12.23 2.80 13.50
N ASP A 142 -12.63 1.55 13.40
CA ASP A 142 -13.12 0.74 14.53
C ASP A 142 -11.99 0.16 15.38
N LEU A 143 -10.74 0.14 14.89
CA LEU A 143 -9.60 -0.43 15.62
C LEU A 143 -9.00 0.55 16.63
N PRO A 144 -8.48 0.07 17.78
CA PRO A 144 -7.83 0.89 18.78
C PRO A 144 -6.37 1.13 18.39
N THR A 145 -6.11 2.16 17.62
CA THR A 145 -4.75 2.54 17.25
C THR A 145 -4.37 3.90 17.83
N TYR A 146 -3.09 4.17 17.97
CA TYR A 146 -2.57 5.42 18.52
C TYR A 146 -2.99 6.63 17.68
N SER A 147 -2.91 6.48 16.37
CA SER A 147 -3.36 7.47 15.40
C SER A 147 -4.42 6.84 14.50
N THR A 148 -5.67 7.26 14.57
CA THR A 148 -6.73 6.81 13.63
C THR A 148 -6.74 7.61 12.33
N HIS A 149 -5.69 8.38 12.02
CA HIS A 149 -5.75 9.41 11.01
C HIS A 149 -4.60 9.38 10.02
N ASP A 150 -3.54 8.69 10.36
CA ASP A 150 -2.42 8.46 9.46
C ASP A 150 -2.57 7.06 8.87
N LEU A 151 -2.89 7.01 7.59
CA LEU A 151 -3.03 5.77 6.87
C LEU A 151 -1.78 4.90 6.97
N THR A 152 -0.58 5.50 7.01
CA THR A 152 0.68 4.77 7.15
C THR A 152 0.75 3.95 8.44
N SER A 153 0.13 4.43 9.52
CA SER A 153 0.04 3.69 10.81
C SER A 153 -0.84 2.44 10.73
N TYR A 154 -1.68 2.31 9.69
CA TYR A 154 -2.55 1.14 9.48
C TYR A 154 -2.01 0.14 8.50
N LEU A 155 -1.14 0.57 7.59
CA LEU A 155 -0.55 -0.33 6.61
C LEU A 155 0.08 -1.57 7.26
N PRO A 156 0.78 -1.46 8.42
CA PRO A 156 1.30 -2.64 9.11
C PRO A 156 0.24 -3.59 9.68
N MET A 157 -1.05 -3.23 9.65
CA MET A 157 -2.13 -4.15 10.03
C MET A 157 -2.53 -5.11 8.91
N ILE A 158 -2.07 -4.86 7.71
CA ILE A 158 -2.22 -5.71 6.54
C ILE A 158 -1.16 -6.81 6.61
N ALA A 159 -1.55 -8.04 6.31
CA ALA A 159 -0.62 -9.15 6.20
C ALA A 159 0.51 -8.83 5.20
N GLY A 160 1.71 -9.29 5.46
CA GLY A 160 2.87 -9.01 4.60
C GLY A 160 3.40 -7.58 4.61
N VAL A 161 2.75 -6.62 5.28
CA VAL A 161 3.20 -5.22 5.38
C VAL A 161 3.86 -4.98 6.73
N THR A 162 5.09 -4.48 6.75
CA THR A 162 5.84 -4.15 7.98
C THR A 162 6.35 -2.72 7.93
N GLU A 163 6.50 -2.09 9.08
CA GLU A 163 7.13 -0.78 9.26
C GLU A 163 8.45 -0.96 10.00
N ASP A 164 9.55 -0.45 9.45
CA ASP A 164 10.84 -0.49 10.11
C ASP A 164 10.97 0.57 11.23
N ASN A 165 12.11 0.56 11.94
CA ASN A 165 12.35 1.50 13.03
C ASN A 165 12.50 2.97 12.59
N SER A 166 12.60 3.24 11.29
CA SER A 166 12.67 4.57 10.68
C SER A 166 11.34 5.03 10.06
N GLY A 167 10.28 4.21 10.15
CA GLY A 167 8.96 4.50 9.57
C GLY A 167 8.83 4.09 8.12
N GLY A 168 9.80 3.39 7.54
CA GLY A 168 9.73 2.85 6.18
C GLY A 168 8.76 1.69 6.06
N ILE A 169 7.85 1.76 5.10
CA ILE A 169 6.87 0.70 4.82
C ILE A 169 7.46 -0.33 3.87
N HIS A 170 7.48 -1.57 4.28
CA HIS A 170 7.98 -2.72 3.52
C HIS A 170 6.85 -3.69 3.23
N VAL A 171 6.68 -4.10 1.98
CA VAL A 171 5.65 -5.05 1.57
C VAL A 171 6.31 -6.32 1.04
N ALA A 172 5.85 -7.47 1.53
CA ALA A 172 6.35 -8.78 1.14
C ALA A 172 7.90 -8.83 1.13
N GLY A 173 8.52 -8.29 2.21
CA GLY A 173 9.97 -8.25 2.39
C GLY A 173 10.74 -7.35 1.44
N GLY A 174 10.07 -6.55 0.60
CA GLY A 174 10.70 -5.57 -0.29
C GLY A 174 11.28 -4.37 0.44
N ARG A 175 12.05 -3.56 -0.27
CA ARG A 175 12.47 -2.25 0.20
C ARG A 175 11.27 -1.31 0.24
N SER A 176 11.31 -0.27 1.03
CA SER A 176 10.21 0.70 1.14
C SER A 176 9.84 1.40 -0.18
N GLY A 177 10.75 1.43 -1.17
CA GLY A 177 10.48 1.96 -2.51
C GLY A 177 10.15 0.89 -3.57
N ASP A 178 9.93 -0.39 -3.19
CA ASP A 178 9.60 -1.46 -4.14
C ASP A 178 8.11 -1.57 -4.44
N ALA A 179 7.24 -0.97 -3.62
CA ALA A 179 5.81 -0.93 -3.86
C ALA A 179 5.42 0.25 -4.77
N GLU A 180 4.42 0.05 -5.63
CA GLU A 180 3.77 1.10 -6.40
C GLU A 180 2.57 1.63 -5.61
N TYR A 181 2.50 2.93 -5.40
CA TYR A 181 1.42 3.59 -4.65
C TYR A 181 0.56 4.42 -5.59
N LEU A 182 -0.71 4.07 -5.74
CA LEU A 182 -1.61 4.68 -6.71
C LEU A 182 -2.79 5.38 -6.02
N LEU A 183 -3.07 6.63 -6.40
CA LEU A 183 -4.29 7.36 -6.04
C LEU A 183 -5.19 7.45 -7.28
N ASP A 184 -6.32 6.74 -7.28
CA ASP A 184 -7.26 6.65 -8.40
C ASP A 184 -6.58 6.32 -9.75
N GLY A 185 -5.51 5.49 -9.72
CA GLY A 185 -4.75 5.01 -10.87
C GLY A 185 -3.52 5.84 -11.24
N PHE A 186 -3.17 6.90 -10.52
CA PHE A 186 -1.95 7.68 -10.69
C PHE A 186 -0.95 7.45 -9.57
N GLU A 187 0.31 7.31 -9.91
CA GLU A 187 1.37 7.06 -8.93
C GLU A 187 1.60 8.28 -8.04
N ILE A 188 1.56 8.05 -6.71
CA ILE A 188 1.82 9.01 -5.65
C ILE A 188 3.01 8.62 -4.77
N GLY A 189 3.78 7.59 -5.12
CA GLY A 189 5.07 7.31 -4.49
C GLY A 189 6.04 8.47 -4.73
N ASP A 190 6.97 8.70 -3.83
CA ASP A 190 7.99 9.74 -4.00
C ASP A 190 8.76 9.54 -5.31
N PRO A 191 8.90 10.54 -6.18
CA PRO A 191 9.49 10.38 -7.50
C PRO A 191 10.95 9.93 -7.50
N VAL A 192 11.64 10.06 -6.38
CA VAL A 192 13.07 9.80 -6.24
C VAL A 192 13.34 8.46 -5.59
N SER A 193 12.69 8.20 -4.45
CA SER A 193 12.90 7.01 -3.63
C SER A 193 11.87 5.90 -3.88
N GLY A 194 10.71 6.22 -4.48
CA GLY A 194 9.57 5.32 -4.63
C GLY A 194 8.76 5.11 -3.34
N GLN A 195 9.16 5.71 -2.22
CA GLN A 195 8.48 5.51 -0.93
C GLN A 195 7.14 6.26 -0.85
N LEU A 196 6.22 5.77 -0.04
CA LEU A 196 4.99 6.50 0.27
C LEU A 196 5.32 7.69 1.17
N SER A 197 5.31 8.89 0.59
CA SER A 197 5.50 10.16 1.31
C SER A 197 4.23 11.02 1.37
N SER A 198 3.15 10.58 0.70
CA SER A 198 1.85 11.26 0.74
C SER A 198 1.08 10.89 2.00
N ARG A 199 0.49 11.89 2.63
CA ARG A 199 -0.47 11.70 3.70
C ARG A 199 -1.87 11.70 3.10
N LEU A 200 -2.65 10.70 3.44
CA LEU A 200 -4.03 10.54 2.97
C LEU A 200 -4.94 10.38 4.18
N ASP A 201 -5.96 11.22 4.25
CA ASP A 201 -7.00 11.08 5.25
C ASP A 201 -7.89 9.89 4.89
N ILE A 202 -8.08 9.02 5.86
CA ILE A 202 -8.87 7.79 5.69
C ILE A 202 -10.33 8.08 5.37
N ASP A 203 -10.88 9.18 5.91
CA ASP A 203 -12.28 9.56 5.66
C ASP A 203 -12.49 10.04 4.21
N SER A 204 -11.42 10.33 3.47
CA SER A 204 -11.45 10.68 2.05
C SER A 204 -11.31 9.46 1.13
N LEU A 205 -10.97 8.30 1.69
CA LEU A 205 -10.83 7.06 0.96
C LEU A 205 -12.11 6.24 1.03
N ARG A 206 -12.44 5.59 -0.06
CA ARG A 206 -13.46 4.55 -0.10
C ARG A 206 -12.87 3.21 0.32
N GLU A 207 -11.74 2.86 -0.29
CA GLU A 207 -11.05 1.60 -0.03
C GLU A 207 -9.55 1.73 -0.24
N LEU A 208 -8.79 0.90 0.46
CA LEU A 208 -7.39 0.62 0.24
C LEU A 208 -7.24 -0.82 -0.22
N LYS A 209 -6.62 -1.02 -1.37
CA LYS A 209 -6.26 -2.33 -1.91
C LYS A 209 -4.77 -2.52 -1.84
N VAL A 210 -4.35 -3.67 -1.33
CA VAL A 210 -2.94 -4.07 -1.33
C VAL A 210 -2.83 -5.39 -2.06
N ALA A 211 -2.09 -5.40 -3.16
CA ALA A 211 -1.82 -6.60 -3.95
C ALA A 211 -0.34 -6.93 -3.88
N ASP A 212 -0.02 -8.19 -3.52
CA ASP A 212 1.34 -8.70 -3.51
C ASP A 212 1.43 -10.05 -4.23
N GLY A 213 2.64 -10.45 -4.56
CA GLY A 213 2.92 -11.78 -5.16
C GLY A 213 2.42 -11.98 -6.59
N ARG A 214 1.24 -11.49 -6.95
CA ARG A 214 0.68 -11.55 -8.30
C ARG A 214 -0.26 -10.38 -8.55
N TYR A 215 -0.04 -9.63 -9.61
CA TYR A 215 -0.87 -8.48 -10.01
C TYR A 215 -0.79 -8.23 -11.51
N GLY A 216 -1.79 -7.53 -12.03
CA GLY A 216 -2.01 -7.30 -13.45
C GLY A 216 -0.88 -6.58 -14.18
N ALA A 217 -0.88 -6.66 -15.53
CA ALA A 217 0.15 -6.04 -16.37
C ALA A 217 0.04 -4.50 -16.43
N GLN A 218 -1.06 -3.93 -16.00
CA GLN A 218 -1.28 -2.49 -15.91
C GLN A 218 -0.33 -1.77 -14.94
N TYR A 219 0.10 -2.46 -13.88
CA TYR A 219 0.98 -1.89 -12.87
C TYR A 219 2.43 -1.82 -13.36
N ALA A 220 2.97 -0.59 -13.35
CA ALA A 220 4.22 -0.27 -14.01
C ALA A 220 5.46 -0.47 -13.13
N HIS A 221 5.42 0.10 -11.96
CA HIS A 221 6.60 0.27 -11.11
C HIS A 221 6.59 -0.63 -9.88
N ALA A 222 5.73 -1.62 -9.89
CA ALA A 222 5.52 -2.55 -8.81
C ALA A 222 6.59 -3.66 -8.81
N GLY A 223 7.69 -3.46 -8.11
CA GLY A 223 8.70 -4.49 -7.87
C GLY A 223 8.30 -5.49 -6.79
N GLY A 224 7.58 -5.03 -5.77
CA GLY A 224 7.21 -5.80 -4.58
C GLY A 224 5.73 -5.99 -4.38
N ALA A 225 4.95 -4.93 -4.60
CA ALA A 225 3.52 -4.88 -4.36
C ALA A 225 2.89 -3.67 -5.05
N VAL A 226 1.57 -3.62 -5.04
CA VAL A 226 0.76 -2.47 -5.44
C VAL A 226 -0.12 -2.07 -4.28
N MET A 227 -0.22 -0.78 -3.98
CA MET A 227 -1.19 -0.20 -3.07
C MET A 227 -2.05 0.82 -3.80
N GLU A 228 -3.33 0.54 -3.92
CA GLU A 228 -4.30 1.44 -4.55
C GLU A 228 -5.16 2.12 -3.49
N PHE A 229 -5.16 3.43 -3.51
CA PHE A 229 -6.00 4.31 -2.72
C PHE A 229 -7.14 4.82 -3.61
N ASN A 230 -8.31 4.25 -3.45
CA ASN A 230 -9.50 4.67 -4.18
C ASN A 230 -10.28 5.68 -3.36
N THR A 231 -10.48 6.87 -3.91
CA THR A 231 -11.10 7.97 -3.19
C THR A 231 -12.63 7.93 -3.29
N TYR A 232 -13.27 8.53 -2.31
CA TYR A 232 -14.71 8.73 -2.29
C TYR A 232 -15.10 9.95 -3.13
N VAL A 233 -16.25 9.91 -3.78
CA VAL A 233 -16.89 11.07 -4.42
C VAL A 233 -18.32 11.22 -3.90
N GLY A 234 -18.81 12.45 -3.71
CA GLY A 234 -20.16 12.73 -3.22
C GLY A 234 -21.26 12.21 -4.16
N ASP A 235 -22.49 12.22 -3.67
CA ASP A 235 -23.71 11.91 -4.42
C ASP A 235 -24.66 13.13 -4.48
N ASP A 236 -25.94 12.91 -4.79
CA ASP A 236 -26.96 13.97 -4.88
C ASP A 236 -27.39 14.55 -3.51
N ARG A 237 -26.74 14.16 -2.43
CA ARG A 237 -26.99 14.62 -1.07
C ARG A 237 -25.80 15.39 -0.52
N TRP A 238 -26.08 16.51 0.12
CA TRP A 238 -25.07 17.24 0.87
C TRP A 238 -24.74 16.51 2.17
N ARG A 239 -23.46 16.28 2.41
CA ARG A 239 -22.97 15.65 3.64
C ARG A 239 -21.86 16.47 4.25
N PHE A 240 -21.83 16.44 5.56
CA PHE A 240 -20.79 17.04 6.37
C PHE A 240 -20.44 16.11 7.51
N GLY A 241 -19.18 15.79 7.65
CA GLY A 241 -18.62 15.03 8.75
C GLY A 241 -17.52 15.81 9.45
N THR A 242 -17.36 15.59 10.73
CA THR A 242 -16.18 16.03 11.48
C THR A 242 -15.83 14.99 12.51
N THR A 243 -14.54 14.72 12.61
CA THR A 243 -14.02 13.69 13.51
C THR A 243 -12.87 14.29 14.32
N ASP A 244 -12.73 13.84 15.57
CA ASP A 244 -11.64 14.18 16.49
C ASP A 244 -11.36 15.69 16.64
N PHE A 245 -12.43 16.49 16.63
CA PHE A 245 -12.35 17.94 16.82
C PHE A 245 -11.74 18.35 18.16
N PHE A 246 -11.81 17.48 19.16
CA PHE A 246 -11.24 17.74 20.48
C PHE A 246 -9.91 17.03 20.64
N PRO A 247 -8.89 17.68 21.26
CA PRO A 247 -7.61 17.05 21.51
C PRO A 247 -7.75 15.83 22.41
N ALA A 248 -6.95 14.80 22.14
CA ALA A 248 -6.88 13.63 22.99
C ALA A 248 -6.26 13.96 24.35
N VAL A 249 -6.70 13.25 25.37
CA VAL A 249 -6.09 13.28 26.71
C VAL A 249 -5.03 12.18 26.76
N ASN A 250 -3.78 12.55 26.96
CA ASN A 250 -2.67 11.62 27.11
C ASN A 250 -2.16 11.66 28.57
N LEU A 251 -2.03 10.48 29.18
CA LEU A 251 -1.53 10.32 30.56
C LEU A 251 -0.08 9.83 30.61
N GLN A 252 0.66 9.93 29.53
CA GLN A 252 2.09 9.56 29.49
C GLN A 252 2.92 10.65 30.18
N GLN A 253 3.69 10.28 31.22
CA GLN A 253 4.55 11.19 32.01
C GLN A 253 3.81 12.41 32.62
N GLY A 254 2.49 12.31 32.83
CA GLY A 254 1.62 13.34 33.34
C GLY A 254 0.39 13.53 32.48
N LEU A 255 -0.45 14.51 32.87
CA LEU A 255 -1.63 14.87 32.08
C LEU A 255 -1.21 15.86 30.99
N HIS A 256 -1.34 15.44 29.74
CA HIS A 256 -1.13 16.27 28.56
C HIS A 256 -2.42 16.36 27.74
N LEU A 257 -2.79 17.55 27.31
CA LEU A 257 -3.76 17.78 26.24
C LEU A 257 -2.95 17.90 24.96
N GLY A 258 -3.00 16.88 24.13
CA GLY A 258 -2.20 16.85 22.91
C GLY A 258 -2.64 15.73 21.98
N ASN A 259 -1.94 15.55 20.88
CA ASN A 259 -2.37 14.69 19.81
C ASN A 259 -3.79 15.07 19.35
N TRP A 260 -3.84 16.17 18.63
CA TRP A 260 -5.07 16.75 18.13
C TRP A 260 -5.18 16.51 16.62
N TYR A 261 -6.34 15.98 16.16
CA TYR A 261 -6.51 15.51 14.78
C TYR A 261 -7.87 15.94 14.20
N PRO A 262 -8.19 17.24 14.15
CA PRO A 262 -9.47 17.67 13.60
C PRO A 262 -9.56 17.35 12.11
N ARG A 263 -10.67 16.74 11.71
CA ARG A 263 -10.97 16.41 10.32
C ARG A 263 -12.34 16.91 9.94
N PHE A 264 -12.45 17.40 8.72
CA PHE A 264 -13.66 17.91 8.14
C PHE A 264 -13.86 17.30 6.76
N ASN A 265 -15.02 16.70 6.54
CA ASN A 265 -15.38 16.10 5.27
C ASN A 265 -16.64 16.75 4.74
N PHE A 266 -16.58 17.19 3.50
CA PHE A 266 -17.69 17.79 2.77
C PHE A 266 -17.92 17.00 1.49
N SER A 267 -19.15 16.67 1.17
CA SER A 267 -19.46 16.08 -0.12
C SER A 267 -20.88 16.44 -0.56
N GLY A 268 -21.09 16.35 -1.85
CA GLY A 268 -22.41 16.62 -2.41
C GLY A 268 -22.41 16.96 -3.88
N PRO A 269 -23.60 17.34 -4.42
CA PRO A 269 -23.73 17.69 -5.81
C PRO A 269 -23.28 19.13 -6.10
N LEU A 270 -22.39 19.32 -7.06
CA LEU A 270 -22.21 20.59 -7.76
C LEU A 270 -23.39 20.84 -8.71
N HIS A 271 -23.83 19.76 -9.36
CA HIS A 271 -25.04 19.71 -10.17
C HIS A 271 -25.68 18.34 -10.03
N LYS A 272 -26.90 18.26 -9.48
CA LYS A 272 -27.60 17.00 -9.23
C LYS A 272 -27.69 16.12 -10.48
N GLY A 273 -27.39 14.84 -10.31
CA GLY A 273 -27.40 13.83 -11.36
C GLY A 273 -26.30 13.99 -12.42
N ARG A 274 -25.33 14.91 -12.25
CA ARG A 274 -24.29 15.16 -13.26
C ARG A 274 -22.91 15.50 -12.74
N ALA A 275 -22.80 16.18 -11.61
CA ALA A 275 -21.51 16.62 -11.10
C ALA A 275 -21.50 16.60 -9.58
N TRP A 276 -20.49 15.97 -9.00
CA TRP A 276 -20.32 15.79 -7.57
C TRP A 276 -18.90 16.07 -7.14
N PHE A 277 -18.74 16.37 -5.88
CA PHE A 277 -17.43 16.55 -5.27
C PHE A 277 -17.37 15.93 -3.88
N SER A 278 -16.15 15.67 -3.42
CA SER A 278 -15.80 15.44 -2.03
C SER A 278 -14.56 16.24 -1.69
N ASP A 279 -14.46 16.69 -0.45
CA ASP A 279 -13.34 17.46 0.08
C ASP A 279 -13.07 17.03 1.51
N GLY A 280 -11.88 16.47 1.73
CA GLY A 280 -11.38 16.08 3.04
C GLY A 280 -10.26 17.01 3.46
N ILE A 281 -10.39 17.60 4.64
CA ILE A 281 -9.39 18.47 5.25
C ILE A 281 -9.01 17.87 6.59
N SER A 282 -7.74 17.58 6.82
CA SER A 282 -7.24 17.17 8.12
C SER A 282 -6.10 18.05 8.60
N ILE A 283 -6.05 18.26 9.89
CA ILE A 283 -4.93 18.90 10.58
C ILE A 283 -4.50 17.96 11.69
N GLN A 284 -3.20 17.79 11.83
CA GLN A 284 -2.66 16.93 12.86
C GLN A 284 -1.59 17.68 13.66
N HIS A 285 -1.71 17.63 14.97
CA HIS A 285 -0.64 17.98 15.89
C HIS A 285 -0.32 16.76 16.75
N THR A 286 0.92 16.32 16.69
CA THR A 286 1.43 15.25 17.54
C THR A 286 2.66 15.70 18.29
N PHE A 287 2.86 15.14 19.47
CA PHE A 287 4.12 15.25 20.18
C PHE A 287 4.52 13.91 20.80
N SER A 288 5.80 13.69 20.82
CA SER A 288 6.43 12.53 21.47
C SER A 288 7.30 13.01 22.63
N LEU A 289 7.13 12.37 23.79
CA LEU A 289 7.95 12.64 24.97
C LEU A 289 9.06 11.61 25.06
N ILE A 290 10.30 12.04 25.03
CA ILE A 290 11.48 11.17 25.12
C ILE A 290 11.85 11.01 26.58
N GLN A 291 11.65 9.80 27.09
CA GLN A 291 11.97 9.48 28.47
C GLN A 291 13.49 9.58 28.76
N GLY A 292 13.82 10.13 29.94
CA GLY A 292 15.21 10.27 30.36
C GLY A 292 15.85 11.60 29.98
N LEU A 293 15.21 12.39 29.12
CA LEU A 293 15.62 13.77 28.85
C LEU A 293 15.05 14.75 29.90
N PRO A 294 15.72 15.89 30.15
CA PRO A 294 15.21 16.95 31.04
C PRO A 294 13.88 17.51 30.50
N ARG A 295 12.96 17.86 31.38
CA ARG A 295 11.72 18.61 31.02
C ARG A 295 12.05 19.87 30.25
N ASN A 296 11.25 20.20 29.24
CA ASN A 296 11.44 21.27 28.25
C ASN A 296 12.53 21.02 27.19
N GLY A 297 13.16 19.85 27.20
CA GLY A 297 14.10 19.36 26.18
C GLY A 297 13.80 17.92 25.78
N ASP A 298 12.63 17.44 26.14
CA ASP A 298 12.19 16.04 26.01
C ASP A 298 11.06 15.87 24.97
N THR A 299 10.71 16.94 24.24
CA THR A 299 9.55 16.93 23.33
C THR A 299 9.98 17.08 21.88
N GLN A 300 9.55 16.16 21.04
CA GLN A 300 9.53 16.28 19.59
C GLN A 300 8.09 16.56 19.15
N GLU A 301 7.87 17.58 18.31
CA GLU A 301 6.54 17.98 17.84
C GLU A 301 6.44 17.88 16.33
N GLN A 302 5.25 17.50 15.84
CA GLN A 302 4.90 17.51 14.43
C GLN A 302 3.56 18.19 14.20
N TRP A 303 3.53 19.12 13.26
CA TRP A 303 2.32 19.67 12.68
C TRP A 303 2.20 19.18 11.24
N SER A 304 1.03 18.66 10.86
CA SER A 304 0.73 18.36 9.47
C SER A 304 -0.67 18.83 9.09
N GLY A 305 -0.83 19.18 7.82
CA GLY A 305 -2.10 19.53 7.21
C GLY A 305 -2.24 18.81 5.88
N ASP A 306 -3.43 18.26 5.65
CA ASP A 306 -3.75 17.50 4.45
C ASP A 306 -5.07 18.02 3.88
N ASN A 307 -5.15 18.10 2.56
CA ASN A 307 -6.40 18.34 1.86
C ASN A 307 -6.48 17.41 0.65
N LEU A 308 -7.56 16.66 0.53
CA LEU A 308 -7.85 15.85 -0.65
C LEU A 308 -9.22 16.24 -1.19
N PHE A 309 -9.20 16.96 -2.31
CA PHE A 309 -10.38 17.34 -3.06
C PHE A 309 -10.53 16.45 -4.28
N ARG A 310 -11.74 15.91 -4.48
CA ARG A 310 -12.11 15.14 -5.66
C ARG A 310 -13.35 15.71 -6.31
N VAL A 311 -13.39 15.67 -7.65
CA VAL A 311 -14.56 16.04 -8.45
C VAL A 311 -14.81 14.97 -9.51
N GLN A 312 -16.09 14.68 -9.76
CA GLN A 312 -16.55 13.87 -10.88
C GLN A 312 -17.62 14.62 -11.64
N ILE A 313 -17.52 14.65 -12.96
CA ILE A 313 -18.47 15.29 -13.87
C ILE A 313 -18.82 14.33 -14.99
N ASN A 314 -20.08 13.92 -15.08
CA ASN A 314 -20.59 13.18 -16.21
C ASN A 314 -20.90 14.17 -17.34
N LEU A 315 -19.95 14.35 -18.25
CA LEU A 315 -20.09 15.26 -19.41
C LEU A 315 -21.25 14.80 -20.31
N THR A 316 -21.33 13.49 -20.51
CA THR A 316 -22.46 12.77 -21.11
C THR A 316 -22.67 11.48 -20.31
N PRO A 317 -23.75 10.71 -20.57
CA PRO A 317 -23.91 9.38 -19.94
C PRO A 317 -22.79 8.38 -20.28
N THR A 318 -22.00 8.68 -21.32
CA THR A 318 -20.90 7.82 -21.79
C THR A 318 -19.52 8.50 -21.68
N ASN A 319 -19.43 9.63 -20.98
CA ASN A 319 -18.16 10.32 -20.78
C ASN A 319 -18.10 10.89 -19.36
N ILE A 320 -17.17 10.40 -18.56
CA ILE A 320 -16.98 10.72 -17.14
C ILE A 320 -15.61 11.35 -16.96
N LEU A 321 -15.60 12.61 -16.55
CA LEU A 321 -14.39 13.34 -16.18
C LEU A 321 -14.19 13.30 -14.67
N GLN A 322 -12.99 12.91 -14.21
CA GLN A 322 -12.59 12.85 -12.82
C GLN A 322 -11.36 13.73 -12.59
N GLY A 323 -11.29 14.39 -11.45
CA GLY A 323 -10.14 15.19 -11.06
C GLY A 323 -9.85 15.08 -9.58
N ASN A 324 -8.57 15.07 -9.22
CA ASN A 324 -8.10 15.08 -7.82
C ASN A 324 -7.12 16.22 -7.62
N PHE A 325 -7.16 16.81 -6.43
CA PHE A 325 -6.15 17.69 -5.91
C PHE A 325 -5.79 17.24 -4.50
N LEU A 326 -4.50 16.92 -4.28
CA LEU A 326 -3.97 16.57 -2.98
C LEU A 326 -2.91 17.62 -2.59
N TYR A 327 -3.06 18.17 -1.39
CA TYR A 327 -2.07 19.03 -0.77
C TYR A 327 -1.66 18.45 0.58
N ASN A 328 -0.36 18.32 0.81
CA ASN A 328 0.18 17.94 2.11
C ASN A 328 1.23 18.93 2.57
N GLN A 329 1.25 19.22 3.85
CA GLN A 329 2.29 20.00 4.50
C GLN A 329 2.63 19.36 5.85
N THR A 330 3.92 19.23 6.15
CA THR A 330 4.41 18.74 7.44
C THR A 330 5.53 19.65 7.95
N ALA A 331 5.52 19.91 9.24
CA ALA A 331 6.57 20.63 9.94
C ALA A 331 6.90 19.86 11.23
N ASP A 332 8.11 19.36 11.31
CA ASP A 332 8.64 18.65 12.46
C ASP A 332 9.63 19.54 13.20
N SER A 333 9.46 19.65 14.51
CA SER A 333 10.42 20.31 15.39
C SER A 333 11.18 19.25 16.18
N HIS A 334 12.50 19.40 16.24
CA HIS A 334 13.41 18.52 16.97
C HIS A 334 13.41 17.08 16.46
N LEU A 335 13.38 16.89 15.12
CA LEU A 335 13.43 15.58 14.51
C LEU A 335 14.70 14.82 14.92
N GLY A 336 14.54 13.54 15.28
CA GLY A 336 15.61 12.68 15.74
C GLY A 336 15.97 12.84 17.23
N LEU A 337 15.19 13.58 18.01
CA LEU A 337 15.40 13.72 19.45
C LEU A 337 15.40 12.35 20.13
N SER A 338 16.48 12.07 20.86
CA SER A 338 16.65 10.81 21.59
C SER A 338 17.60 11.02 22.79
N LEU A 339 17.79 10.00 23.61
CA LEU A 339 18.82 10.02 24.65
C LEU A 339 20.24 10.19 24.08
N PHE A 340 20.45 9.79 22.83
CA PHE A 340 21.74 9.84 22.14
C PHE A 340 21.92 11.10 21.28
N THR A 341 20.81 11.77 20.95
CA THR A 341 20.73 12.95 20.11
C THR A 341 19.98 14.04 20.89
N PRO A 342 20.67 14.83 21.72
CA PRO A 342 20.08 15.89 22.50
C PRO A 342 19.48 17.00 21.65
N LEU A 343 18.63 17.84 22.24
CA LEU A 343 17.84 18.87 21.55
C LEU A 343 18.66 19.74 20.59
N SER A 344 19.84 20.22 21.00
CA SER A 344 20.68 21.11 20.18
C SER A 344 21.21 20.45 18.91
N THR A 345 21.26 19.12 18.87
CA THR A 345 21.77 18.32 17.74
C THR A 345 20.68 17.81 16.82
N THR A 346 19.42 18.11 17.09
CA THR A 346 18.26 17.79 16.25
C THR A 346 18.09 18.79 15.11
N THR A 347 17.14 18.53 14.24
CA THR A 347 16.79 19.39 13.11
C THR A 347 15.32 19.76 13.13
N ASP A 348 14.98 20.86 12.47
CA ASP A 348 13.61 21.18 12.10
C ASP A 348 13.39 20.87 10.63
N ASP A 349 12.30 20.13 10.34
CA ASP A 349 12.00 19.65 9.01
C ASP A 349 10.72 20.28 8.48
N HIS A 350 10.71 20.55 7.17
CA HIS A 350 9.52 20.99 6.46
C HIS A 350 9.37 20.23 5.15
N ALA A 351 8.23 19.57 4.99
CA ALA A 351 7.84 18.90 3.76
C ALA A 351 6.54 19.53 3.23
N GLN A 352 6.47 19.70 1.92
CA GLN A 352 5.28 20.15 1.19
C GLN A 352 5.12 19.32 -0.07
N ARG A 353 3.87 18.98 -0.41
CA ARG A 353 3.55 18.25 -1.63
C ARG A 353 2.25 18.75 -2.22
N GLU A 354 2.22 18.85 -3.54
CA GLU A 354 1.07 19.21 -4.36
C GLU A 354 0.91 18.17 -5.46
N PHE A 355 -0.24 17.51 -5.52
CA PHE A 355 -0.58 16.56 -6.56
C PHE A 355 -1.90 16.94 -7.21
N VAL A 356 -1.91 16.93 -8.54
CA VAL A 356 -3.11 17.21 -9.35
C VAL A 356 -3.26 16.12 -10.38
N SER A 357 -4.45 15.56 -10.55
CA SER A 357 -4.73 14.62 -11.63
C SER A 357 -6.06 14.90 -12.30
N VAL A 358 -6.14 14.55 -13.58
CA VAL A 358 -7.37 14.57 -14.39
C VAL A 358 -7.41 13.30 -15.22
N LYS A 359 -8.56 12.61 -15.20
CA LYS A 359 -8.81 11.38 -15.95
C LYS A 359 -10.18 11.47 -16.64
N ASP A 360 -10.20 11.15 -17.91
CA ASP A 360 -11.40 11.07 -18.75
C ASP A 360 -11.67 9.60 -19.11
N GLN A 361 -12.87 9.11 -18.80
CA GLN A 361 -13.34 7.77 -19.12
C GLN A 361 -14.45 7.88 -20.18
N VAL A 362 -14.21 7.29 -21.34
CA VAL A 362 -15.14 7.33 -22.47
C VAL A 362 -15.62 5.92 -22.80
N PHE A 363 -16.93 5.72 -22.75
CA PHE A 363 -17.59 4.47 -23.15
C PHE A 363 -18.12 4.60 -24.57
N PHE A 364 -17.67 3.72 -25.46
CA PHE A 364 -18.13 3.65 -26.83
C PHE A 364 -18.56 2.22 -27.18
N GLY A 365 -19.87 2.02 -27.24
CA GLY A 365 -20.45 0.69 -27.27
C GLY A 365 -20.16 -0.04 -25.96
N ARG A 366 -19.45 -1.17 -26.03
CA ARG A 366 -19.01 -1.97 -24.87
C ARG A 366 -17.51 -1.83 -24.61
N ASN A 367 -16.83 -0.87 -25.23
CA ASN A 367 -15.43 -0.58 -24.96
C ASN A 367 -15.34 0.58 -23.95
N MET A 368 -14.31 0.57 -23.15
CA MET A 368 -13.94 1.69 -22.29
C MET A 368 -12.54 2.16 -22.65
N PHE A 369 -12.39 3.45 -22.83
CA PHE A 369 -11.09 4.11 -22.98
C PHE A 369 -10.90 5.12 -21.87
N GLU A 370 -9.77 5.05 -21.20
CA GLU A 370 -9.35 6.01 -20.18
C GLU A 370 -8.12 6.76 -20.66
N LEU A 371 -8.11 8.06 -20.49
CA LEU A 371 -6.94 8.90 -20.72
C LEU A 371 -6.76 9.81 -19.51
N GLY A 372 -5.55 9.86 -18.97
CA GLY A 372 -5.30 10.67 -17.80
C GLY A 372 -3.93 11.33 -17.77
N ALA A 373 -3.85 12.43 -17.04
CA ALA A 373 -2.61 13.14 -16.78
C ALA A 373 -2.55 13.57 -15.32
N ALA A 374 -1.33 13.55 -14.74
CA ALA A 374 -1.10 14.02 -13.38
C ALA A 374 0.23 14.77 -13.27
N MET A 375 0.31 15.65 -12.28
CA MET A 375 1.52 16.35 -11.87
C MET A 375 1.67 16.21 -10.35
N ASP A 376 2.91 16.00 -9.90
CA ASP A 376 3.28 15.80 -8.52
C ASP A 376 4.56 16.60 -8.23
N ASP A 377 4.46 17.59 -7.38
CA ASP A 377 5.56 18.43 -6.95
C ASP A 377 5.76 18.29 -5.43
N SER A 378 6.97 17.97 -5.00
CA SER A 378 7.30 17.92 -3.57
C SER A 378 8.59 18.67 -3.23
N THR A 379 8.62 19.25 -2.05
CA THR A 379 9.79 19.91 -1.49
C THR A 379 10.05 19.41 -0.08
N TYR A 380 11.30 19.20 0.25
CA TYR A 380 11.75 18.81 1.58
C TYR A 380 12.91 19.71 2.02
N LYS A 381 12.87 20.16 3.27
CA LYS A 381 13.92 20.95 3.89
C LYS A 381 14.21 20.39 5.28
N ASN A 382 15.50 20.22 5.58
CA ASN A 382 15.97 19.84 6.90
C ASN A 382 16.99 20.90 7.33
N GLU A 383 16.72 21.58 8.43
CA GLU A 383 17.50 22.72 8.90
C GLU A 383 18.04 22.44 10.32
N PRO A 384 19.38 22.58 10.55
CA PRO A 384 19.94 22.47 11.89
C PRO A 384 19.53 23.65 12.77
N LEU A 385 19.45 23.47 14.08
CA LEU A 385 19.06 24.50 15.06
C LEU A 385 20.11 25.60 15.26
N GLY A 386 21.29 25.48 14.67
CA GLY A 386 22.36 26.45 14.77
C GLY A 386 23.58 26.09 13.92
N SER A 387 24.73 26.63 14.28
CA SER A 387 25.97 26.49 13.52
C SER A 387 27.19 26.10 14.38
N LEU A 388 26.98 25.66 15.61
CA LEU A 388 28.07 25.12 16.44
C LEU A 388 28.62 23.84 15.82
N PRO A 389 29.92 23.53 15.99
CA PRO A 389 30.50 22.29 15.50
C PRO A 389 29.73 21.06 16.00
N TYR A 390 29.46 20.11 15.11
CA TYR A 390 28.81 18.85 15.46
C TYR A 390 29.85 17.86 15.98
N ILE A 391 29.68 17.41 17.22
CA ILE A 391 30.62 16.52 17.91
C ILE A 391 29.87 15.22 18.26
N VAL A 392 30.40 14.11 17.80
CA VAL A 392 29.90 12.76 18.11
C VAL A 392 30.74 12.14 19.21
N GLN A 393 30.15 11.80 20.34
CA GLN A 393 30.78 11.15 21.48
C GLN A 393 30.07 9.83 21.80
N PRO A 394 30.69 8.87 22.54
CA PRO A 394 30.10 7.55 22.79
C PRO A 394 28.72 7.56 23.43
N LEU A 395 28.42 8.52 24.30
CA LEU A 395 27.13 8.59 25.02
C LEU A 395 26.10 9.40 24.28
N ALA A 396 26.45 10.57 23.75
CA ALA A 396 25.53 11.45 23.04
C ALA A 396 26.31 12.44 22.16
N ALA A 397 25.67 12.95 21.13
CA ALA A 397 26.21 14.02 20.32
C ALA A 397 26.07 15.39 21.02
N SER A 398 26.81 16.39 20.56
CA SER A 398 26.75 17.78 21.03
C SER A 398 26.98 18.79 19.89
N GLY A 399 26.73 20.07 20.13
CA GLY A 399 26.76 21.10 19.10
C GLY A 399 25.44 21.18 18.32
N ASN A 400 25.52 21.47 17.00
CA ASN A 400 24.35 21.49 16.10
C ASN A 400 24.58 20.52 14.95
N TYR A 401 23.49 19.98 14.41
CA TYR A 401 23.56 19.04 13.29
C TYR A 401 24.35 19.64 12.12
N PHE A 402 25.17 18.82 11.48
CA PHE A 402 26.20 19.29 10.54
C PHE A 402 25.68 19.56 9.12
N GLN A 403 24.46 19.15 8.78
CA GLN A 403 23.91 19.22 7.43
C GLN A 403 22.67 20.09 7.37
N ARG A 404 22.61 20.93 6.33
CA ARG A 404 21.38 21.55 5.83
C ARG A 404 21.04 20.90 4.50
N LEU A 405 19.82 20.31 4.39
CA LEU A 405 19.37 19.61 3.20
C LEU A 405 18.13 20.30 2.60
N ARG A 406 18.12 20.43 1.28
CA ARG A 406 16.97 20.88 0.49
C ARG A 406 16.82 19.99 -0.72
N GLN A 407 15.62 19.43 -0.90
CA GLN A 407 15.27 18.60 -2.04
C GLN A 407 14.01 19.13 -2.71
N ARG A 408 13.94 18.97 -4.03
CA ARG A 408 12.75 19.21 -4.82
C ARG A 408 12.59 18.09 -5.82
N ASN A 409 11.40 17.47 -5.83
CA ASN A 409 11.02 16.37 -6.70
C ASN A 409 9.85 16.81 -7.56
N HIS A 410 9.84 16.37 -8.81
CA HIS A 410 8.75 16.61 -9.74
C HIS A 410 8.48 15.34 -10.55
N ARG A 411 7.20 15.00 -10.73
CA ARG A 411 6.71 13.96 -11.64
C ARG A 411 5.59 14.50 -12.50
N SER A 412 5.69 14.29 -13.80
CA SER A 412 4.58 14.46 -14.76
C SER A 412 4.21 13.09 -15.29
N GLN A 413 2.92 12.73 -15.24
CA GLN A 413 2.42 11.41 -15.63
C GLN A 413 1.40 11.54 -16.76
N GLY A 414 1.41 10.56 -17.67
CA GLY A 414 0.36 10.34 -18.66
C GLY A 414 0.02 8.85 -18.69
N ILE A 415 -1.27 8.52 -18.63
CA ILE A 415 -1.76 7.14 -18.70
C ILE A 415 -2.85 7.01 -19.77
N GLY A 416 -2.90 5.84 -20.41
CA GLY A 416 -3.99 5.50 -21.30
C GLY A 416 -4.31 4.01 -21.19
N ASN A 417 -5.59 3.66 -21.01
CA ASN A 417 -6.07 2.30 -20.86
C ASN A 417 -7.23 2.04 -21.80
N LEU A 418 -7.24 0.89 -22.45
CA LEU A 418 -8.31 0.41 -23.32
C LEU A 418 -8.79 -0.94 -22.79
N THR A 419 -10.05 -1.02 -22.42
CA THR A 419 -10.74 -2.27 -22.07
C THR A 419 -11.67 -2.64 -23.21
N LEU A 420 -11.47 -3.86 -23.76
CA LEU A 420 -12.31 -4.39 -24.83
C LEU A 420 -13.50 -5.15 -24.24
N PRO A 421 -14.62 -5.26 -24.98
CA PRO A 421 -15.74 -6.09 -24.56
C PRO A 421 -15.32 -7.55 -24.53
N SER A 422 -16.00 -8.32 -23.69
CA SER A 422 -15.76 -9.76 -23.59
C SER A 422 -15.88 -10.44 -24.95
N LEU A 423 -14.82 -11.13 -25.37
CA LEU A 423 -14.73 -11.89 -26.64
C LEU A 423 -15.03 -13.36 -26.37
N TYR A 424 -15.96 -13.94 -27.14
CA TYR A 424 -16.42 -15.33 -26.99
C TYR A 424 -15.72 -16.22 -28.00
N TRP A 425 -14.57 -16.82 -27.61
CA TRP A 425 -13.81 -17.75 -28.43
C TRP A 425 -13.14 -18.80 -27.56
N HIS A 426 -13.60 -20.09 -27.61
CA HIS A 426 -13.11 -21.14 -26.72
C HIS A 426 -13.10 -20.75 -25.22
N GLY A 427 -14.09 -20.02 -24.77
CA GLY A 427 -14.21 -19.40 -23.47
C GLY A 427 -14.56 -17.93 -23.59
N ILE A 428 -14.32 -17.17 -22.52
CA ILE A 428 -14.55 -15.72 -22.48
C ILE A 428 -13.21 -15.05 -22.27
N HIS A 429 -12.83 -14.12 -23.13
CA HIS A 429 -11.62 -13.32 -23.03
C HIS A 429 -11.96 -11.90 -22.65
N GLU A 430 -11.29 -11.37 -21.65
CA GLU A 430 -11.35 -9.97 -21.20
C GLU A 430 -9.98 -9.32 -21.42
N VAL A 431 -9.88 -8.52 -22.47
CA VAL A 431 -8.60 -7.97 -22.95
C VAL A 431 -8.47 -6.52 -22.52
N LYS A 432 -7.34 -6.22 -21.87
CA LYS A 432 -6.91 -4.87 -21.50
C LYS A 432 -5.57 -4.54 -22.17
N ALA A 433 -5.42 -3.30 -22.64
CA ALA A 433 -4.15 -2.78 -23.14
C ALA A 433 -3.98 -1.35 -22.68
N GLY A 434 -2.75 -0.89 -22.55
CA GLY A 434 -2.52 0.49 -22.17
C GLY A 434 -1.06 0.90 -22.21
N PHE A 435 -0.84 2.15 -21.83
CA PHE A 435 0.48 2.75 -21.75
C PHE A 435 0.58 3.71 -20.56
N ASN A 436 1.78 3.94 -20.10
CA ASN A 436 2.14 5.04 -19.22
C ASN A 436 3.39 5.76 -19.70
N VAL A 437 3.48 7.03 -19.33
CA VAL A 437 4.61 7.90 -19.61
C VAL A 437 4.89 8.75 -18.37
N ASP A 438 6.14 8.77 -17.90
CA ASP A 438 6.56 9.53 -16.74
C ASP A 438 7.78 10.38 -17.04
N GLY A 439 7.70 11.64 -16.67
CA GLY A 439 8.83 12.58 -16.68
C GLY A 439 9.19 12.95 -15.25
N LEU A 440 10.42 12.63 -14.83
CA LEU A 440 10.91 12.82 -13.47
C LEU A 440 12.01 13.86 -13.42
N ALA A 441 12.02 14.70 -12.37
CA ALA A 441 13.13 15.60 -12.09
C ALA A 441 13.39 15.63 -10.57
N PHE A 442 14.65 15.58 -10.21
CA PHE A 442 15.16 15.65 -8.85
C PHE A 442 16.24 16.70 -8.72
N SER A 443 16.21 17.50 -7.69
CA SER A 443 17.30 18.39 -7.33
C SER A 443 17.58 18.35 -5.84
N GLN A 444 18.85 18.29 -5.47
CA GLN A 444 19.32 18.27 -4.10
C GLN A 444 20.36 19.36 -3.85
N GLY A 445 20.24 20.01 -2.68
CA GLY A 445 21.27 20.89 -2.13
C GLY A 445 21.58 20.43 -0.70
N ALA A 446 22.79 19.92 -0.47
CA ALA A 446 23.26 19.42 0.82
C ALA A 446 24.51 20.18 1.28
N VAL A 447 24.32 21.23 2.06
CA VAL A 447 25.44 22.03 2.63
C VAL A 447 25.86 21.42 3.95
N ARG A 448 27.10 20.96 4.04
CA ARG A 448 27.64 20.23 5.20
C ARG A 448 28.81 20.97 5.84
N THR A 449 28.86 20.96 7.17
CA THR A 449 30.00 21.38 7.99
C THR A 449 30.78 20.14 8.44
N ALA A 450 31.95 20.36 9.04
CA ALA A 450 32.75 19.24 9.54
C ALA A 450 32.10 18.55 10.74
N ILE A 451 32.38 17.25 10.90
CA ILE A 451 31.99 16.42 12.03
C ILE A 451 33.25 16.08 12.81
N MET A 452 33.22 16.26 14.12
CA MET A 452 34.27 15.81 15.04
C MET A 452 33.81 14.56 15.79
N THR A 453 34.54 13.47 15.69
CA THR A 453 34.28 12.28 16.53
C THR A 453 35.31 12.24 17.63
N GLU A 454 34.88 12.21 18.87
CA GLU A 454 35.71 12.22 20.07
C GLU A 454 35.53 10.95 20.89
N SER A 455 36.60 10.56 21.59
CA SER A 455 36.52 9.52 22.61
C SER A 455 35.85 10.02 23.89
N ALA A 456 35.60 9.15 24.85
CA ALA A 456 34.99 9.48 26.13
C ALA A 456 35.77 10.51 26.97
N ASP A 457 37.06 10.65 26.76
CA ASP A 457 37.93 11.61 27.43
C ASP A 457 38.05 12.97 26.68
N GLY A 458 37.31 13.12 25.55
CA GLY A 458 37.30 14.32 24.73
C GLY A 458 38.46 14.39 23.73
N SER A 459 39.28 13.34 23.59
CA SER A 459 40.33 13.34 22.57
C SER A 459 39.74 13.12 21.18
N LEU A 460 40.20 13.91 20.19
CA LEU A 460 39.73 13.78 18.79
C LEU A 460 40.20 12.45 18.17
N LEU A 461 39.26 11.61 17.81
CA LEU A 461 39.46 10.36 17.11
C LEU A 461 39.46 10.55 15.60
N LEU A 462 38.50 11.35 15.09
CA LEU A 462 38.27 11.51 13.67
C LEU A 462 37.71 12.91 13.37
N LEU A 463 38.28 13.58 12.36
CA LEU A 463 37.74 14.79 11.77
C LEU A 463 37.20 14.43 10.37
N THR A 464 35.89 14.53 10.18
CA THR A 464 35.24 14.32 8.87
C THR A 464 34.93 15.69 8.24
N SER A 465 35.32 15.89 7.01
CA SER A 465 35.04 17.09 6.22
C SER A 465 34.47 16.73 4.84
N PHE A 466 33.77 17.67 4.21
CA PHE A 466 33.13 17.49 2.92
C PHE A 466 33.63 18.53 1.92
N SER A 467 33.86 18.10 0.67
CA SER A 467 34.36 18.96 -0.43
C SER A 467 33.64 18.64 -1.73
N GLY A 468 33.56 19.59 -2.62
CA GLY A 468 32.86 19.47 -3.90
C GLY A 468 31.58 20.31 -3.96
N THR A 469 30.76 20.09 -4.98
CA THR A 469 29.55 20.85 -5.23
C THR A 469 28.39 20.31 -4.36
N PRO A 470 27.78 21.14 -3.50
CA PRO A 470 26.68 20.68 -2.65
C PRO A 470 25.34 20.58 -3.41
N TYR A 471 25.29 20.90 -4.69
CA TYR A 471 24.06 20.96 -5.48
C TYR A 471 24.15 20.10 -6.74
N TYR A 472 23.12 19.31 -7.00
CA TYR A 472 22.97 18.59 -8.25
C TYR A 472 21.52 18.46 -8.69
N ARG A 473 21.32 18.11 -9.98
CA ARG A 473 20.02 17.85 -10.56
C ARG A 473 20.07 16.63 -11.47
N LEU A 474 19.03 15.83 -11.41
CA LEU A 474 18.81 14.66 -12.25
C LEU A 474 17.45 14.73 -12.93
N THR A 475 17.34 14.13 -14.10
CA THR A 475 16.07 13.91 -14.80
C THR A 475 16.00 12.49 -15.31
N ASN A 476 14.81 11.94 -15.38
CA ASN A 476 14.54 10.63 -15.98
C ASN A 476 13.24 10.68 -16.79
N THR A 477 13.14 9.84 -17.80
CA THR A 477 11.91 9.65 -18.58
C THR A 477 11.65 8.17 -18.71
N GLN A 478 10.42 7.76 -18.51
CA GLN A 478 10.02 6.35 -18.53
C GLN A 478 8.81 6.17 -19.43
N PHE A 479 8.78 5.05 -20.16
CA PHE A 479 7.67 4.65 -21.01
C PHE A 479 7.34 3.20 -20.75
N GLY A 480 6.05 2.88 -20.66
CA GLY A 480 5.58 1.51 -20.53
C GLY A 480 4.37 1.23 -21.41
N TYR A 481 4.27 0.00 -21.90
CA TYR A 481 3.12 -0.53 -22.63
C TYR A 481 2.77 -1.88 -22.07
N TYR A 482 1.47 -2.19 -21.96
CA TYR A 482 1.02 -3.49 -21.50
C TYR A 482 -0.12 -4.04 -22.34
N LEU A 483 -0.23 -5.37 -22.31
CA LEU A 483 -1.35 -6.13 -22.83
C LEU A 483 -1.64 -7.28 -21.88
N GLN A 484 -2.92 -7.48 -21.55
CA GLN A 484 -3.38 -8.55 -20.68
C GLN A 484 -4.67 -9.15 -21.21
N ASP A 485 -4.80 -10.47 -21.10
CA ASP A 485 -6.02 -11.22 -21.36
C ASP A 485 -6.38 -12.07 -20.14
N SER A 486 -7.57 -11.88 -19.59
CA SER A 486 -8.16 -12.74 -18.58
C SER A 486 -9.11 -13.72 -19.25
N TRP A 487 -8.61 -14.91 -19.53
CA TRP A 487 -9.31 -15.97 -20.25
C TRP A 487 -10.07 -16.88 -19.29
N LYS A 488 -11.37 -16.78 -19.26
CA LYS A 488 -12.28 -17.72 -18.57
C LYS A 488 -12.44 -18.95 -19.45
N VAL A 489 -11.52 -19.91 -19.31
CA VAL A 489 -11.48 -21.15 -20.11
C VAL A 489 -12.74 -21.98 -19.93
N ALA A 490 -13.16 -22.12 -18.69
CA ALA A 490 -14.40 -22.78 -18.27
C ALA A 490 -14.78 -22.22 -16.90
N ARG A 491 -15.99 -22.51 -16.42
CA ARG A 491 -16.46 -22.02 -15.10
C ARG A 491 -15.43 -22.20 -13.96
N PRO A 492 -14.76 -23.39 -13.82
CA PRO A 492 -13.82 -23.58 -12.71
C PRO A 492 -12.42 -23.01 -12.95
N LEU A 493 -12.09 -22.49 -14.15
CA LEU A 493 -10.72 -22.11 -14.50
C LEU A 493 -10.65 -20.78 -15.24
N VAL A 494 -9.96 -19.82 -14.62
CA VAL A 494 -9.59 -18.54 -15.23
C VAL A 494 -8.07 -18.48 -15.33
N ILE A 495 -7.54 -18.14 -16.51
CA ILE A 495 -6.12 -17.96 -16.76
C ILE A 495 -5.90 -16.51 -17.20
N THR A 496 -5.09 -15.76 -16.48
CA THR A 496 -4.69 -14.41 -16.86
C THR A 496 -3.28 -14.46 -17.41
N ILE A 497 -3.10 -13.99 -18.64
CA ILE A 497 -1.81 -13.89 -19.34
C ILE A 497 -1.59 -12.42 -19.65
N GLY A 498 -0.47 -11.89 -19.22
CA GLY A 498 -0.11 -10.50 -19.47
C GLY A 498 1.36 -10.32 -19.80
N GLY A 499 1.68 -9.21 -20.38
CA GLY A 499 3.05 -8.78 -20.64
C GLY A 499 3.14 -7.27 -20.64
N ARG A 500 4.30 -6.78 -20.20
CA ARG A 500 4.60 -5.35 -20.13
C ARG A 500 5.99 -5.11 -20.69
N ALA A 501 6.14 -4.08 -21.49
CA ALA A 501 7.43 -3.60 -21.98
C ALA A 501 7.68 -2.20 -21.45
N ASP A 502 8.79 -2.01 -20.72
CA ASP A 502 9.16 -0.73 -20.09
C ASP A 502 10.52 -0.27 -20.57
N TRP A 503 10.70 1.04 -20.72
CA TRP A 503 11.95 1.70 -21.05
C TRP A 503 12.23 2.84 -20.07
N ASP A 504 13.47 2.92 -19.61
CA ASP A 504 13.97 3.93 -18.68
C ASP A 504 15.18 4.64 -19.30
N HIS A 505 15.19 5.97 -19.29
CA HIS A 505 16.23 6.77 -19.92
C HIS A 505 17.61 6.58 -19.25
N ILE A 506 17.66 6.50 -17.91
CA ILE A 506 18.93 6.36 -17.17
C ILE A 506 19.59 5.03 -17.52
N VAL A 507 18.83 3.94 -17.52
CA VAL A 507 19.36 2.61 -17.87
C VAL A 507 19.50 2.44 -19.38
N GLY A 508 18.66 3.11 -20.18
CA GLY A 508 18.72 3.13 -21.66
C GLY A 508 18.35 1.81 -22.32
N LYS A 509 17.61 0.91 -21.64
CA LYS A 509 17.22 -0.41 -22.14
C LYS A 509 15.72 -0.62 -22.03
N THR A 510 15.17 -1.37 -23.00
CA THR A 510 13.80 -1.90 -22.92
C THR A 510 13.84 -3.27 -22.25
N ILE A 511 12.95 -3.48 -21.31
CA ILE A 511 12.75 -4.72 -20.57
C ILE A 511 11.37 -5.28 -20.85
N PHE A 512 11.18 -6.58 -20.64
CA PHE A 512 9.89 -7.24 -20.84
C PHE A 512 9.53 -8.08 -19.61
N GLY A 513 8.36 -7.79 -19.02
CA GLY A 513 7.81 -8.42 -17.83
C GLY A 513 6.60 -9.33 -18.15
N PRO A 514 6.78 -10.63 -18.36
CA PRO A 514 5.68 -11.57 -18.54
C PRO A 514 4.99 -11.84 -17.20
N ARG A 515 3.67 -12.06 -17.24
CA ARG A 515 2.85 -12.40 -16.07
C ARG A 515 1.86 -13.51 -16.44
N LEU A 516 1.72 -14.48 -15.55
CA LEU A 516 0.80 -15.60 -15.70
C LEU A 516 0.14 -15.91 -14.36
N VAL A 517 -1.18 -15.96 -14.33
CA VAL A 517 -1.97 -16.33 -13.15
C VAL A 517 -3.02 -17.36 -13.56
N ALA A 518 -3.25 -18.35 -12.73
CA ALA A 518 -4.31 -19.31 -12.87
C ALA A 518 -5.15 -19.38 -11.58
N ASN A 519 -6.44 -19.18 -11.70
CA ASN A 519 -7.42 -19.31 -10.62
C ASN A 519 -8.29 -20.54 -10.90
N PHE A 520 -8.35 -21.47 -9.96
CA PHE A 520 -9.12 -22.68 -10.04
C PHE A 520 -10.14 -22.76 -8.92
N LEU A 521 -11.44 -22.87 -9.30
CA LEU A 521 -12.58 -23.02 -8.40
C LEU A 521 -13.13 -24.43 -8.54
N PRO A 522 -12.68 -25.39 -7.71
CA PRO A 522 -13.02 -26.80 -7.87
C PRO A 522 -14.51 -27.13 -7.69
N PHE A 523 -15.25 -26.25 -7.01
CA PHE A 523 -16.67 -26.48 -6.69
C PHE A 523 -17.55 -25.37 -7.28
N SER A 524 -18.79 -25.73 -7.58
CA SER A 524 -19.76 -24.82 -8.21
C SER A 524 -20.36 -23.76 -7.27
N ASP A 525 -20.02 -23.81 -6.00
CA ASP A 525 -20.55 -22.91 -4.96
C ASP A 525 -19.56 -21.78 -4.58
N ASP A 526 -18.46 -21.64 -5.32
CA ASP A 526 -17.41 -20.62 -5.18
C ASP A 526 -16.87 -20.49 -3.74
N ARG A 527 -16.89 -21.60 -2.98
CA ARG A 527 -16.41 -21.62 -1.58
C ARG A 527 -14.92 -21.88 -1.46
N THR A 528 -14.29 -22.36 -2.54
CA THR A 528 -12.87 -22.70 -2.57
C THR A 528 -12.25 -22.10 -3.80
N LYS A 529 -11.15 -21.36 -3.63
CA LYS A 529 -10.32 -20.86 -4.71
C LYS A 529 -8.88 -21.31 -4.48
N ILE A 530 -8.24 -21.80 -5.53
CA ILE A 530 -6.83 -22.13 -5.56
C ILE A 530 -6.21 -21.26 -6.64
N SER A 531 -5.24 -20.45 -6.27
CA SER A 531 -4.57 -19.55 -7.19
C SER A 531 -3.09 -19.87 -7.27
N ALA A 532 -2.51 -19.73 -8.45
CA ALA A 532 -1.07 -19.79 -8.65
C ALA A 532 -0.65 -18.72 -9.65
N GLY A 533 0.45 -18.05 -9.36
CA GLY A 533 0.96 -16.99 -10.21
C GLY A 533 2.47 -17.01 -10.34
N TRP A 534 2.93 -16.55 -11.49
CA TRP A 534 4.33 -16.30 -11.79
C TRP A 534 4.47 -15.05 -12.65
N GLY A 535 5.48 -14.23 -12.36
CA GLY A 535 5.76 -13.06 -13.18
C GLY A 535 7.14 -12.49 -12.94
N ILE A 536 7.59 -11.68 -13.90
CA ILE A 536 8.77 -10.83 -13.78
C ILE A 536 8.27 -9.39 -13.72
N TYR A 537 8.57 -8.74 -12.59
CA TYR A 537 8.17 -7.37 -12.30
C TYR A 537 9.41 -6.49 -12.25
N TYR A 538 9.28 -5.23 -12.63
CA TYR A 538 10.41 -4.31 -12.65
C TYR A 538 10.09 -3.07 -11.84
N ARG A 539 11.12 -2.45 -11.29
CA ARG A 539 11.02 -1.11 -10.71
C ARG A 539 12.00 -0.16 -11.42
N PRO A 540 11.69 1.13 -11.46
CA PRO A 540 12.63 2.13 -11.91
C PRO A 540 13.84 2.24 -10.97
N ILE A 541 14.92 2.83 -11.46
CA ILE A 541 16.07 3.12 -10.62
C ILE A 541 15.70 4.18 -9.58
N ASN A 542 16.14 3.96 -8.33
CA ASN A 542 16.07 4.97 -7.30
C ASN A 542 17.04 6.13 -7.68
N MET A 543 16.49 7.33 -7.92
CA MET A 543 17.26 8.48 -8.39
C MET A 543 18.19 9.03 -7.31
N ALA A 544 17.89 8.88 -6.02
CA ALA A 544 18.79 9.26 -4.95
C ALA A 544 20.03 8.36 -4.94
N LEU A 545 19.83 7.04 -5.02
CA LEU A 545 20.93 6.08 -5.13
C LEU A 545 21.78 6.33 -6.38
N TRP A 546 21.13 6.60 -7.52
CA TRP A 546 21.86 6.97 -8.75
C TRP A 546 22.66 8.25 -8.59
N GLY A 547 22.13 9.22 -7.84
CA GLY A 547 22.71 10.56 -7.70
C GLY A 547 23.87 10.68 -6.72
N GLU A 548 24.20 9.66 -5.92
CA GLU A 548 25.27 9.71 -4.92
C GLU A 548 26.62 10.13 -5.51
N TRP A 549 26.95 9.76 -6.75
CA TRP A 549 28.19 10.13 -7.42
C TRP A 549 28.26 11.63 -7.81
N LEU A 550 27.15 12.35 -7.75
CA LEU A 550 27.07 13.79 -7.99
C LEU A 550 27.18 14.60 -6.70
N ASP A 551 27.12 13.93 -5.55
CA ASP A 551 27.26 14.58 -4.24
C ASP A 551 28.72 14.90 -3.93
N GLN A 552 28.99 15.48 -2.80
CA GLN A 552 30.32 15.86 -2.32
C GLN A 552 31.21 14.61 -2.08
N GLU A 553 32.53 14.83 -1.97
CA GLU A 553 33.46 13.84 -1.43
C GLU A 553 33.60 14.05 0.08
N ARG A 554 33.78 12.96 0.81
CA ARG A 554 34.05 12.96 2.25
C ARG A 554 35.52 12.69 2.49
N THR A 555 36.15 13.45 3.39
CA THR A 555 37.50 13.25 3.85
C THR A 555 37.52 12.96 5.34
N ASP A 556 38.07 11.84 5.74
CA ASP A 556 38.21 11.36 7.11
C ASP A 556 39.67 11.43 7.52
N GLN A 557 39.97 12.23 8.54
CA GLN A 557 41.32 12.41 9.09
C GLN A 557 41.37 11.88 10.53
N PRO A 558 42.01 10.73 10.76
CA PRO A 558 42.17 10.18 12.11
C PRO A 558 43.26 10.95 12.87
N GLY A 559 42.92 11.55 14.01
CA GLY A 559 43.88 12.25 14.89
C GLY A 559 44.73 13.29 14.17
N SER A 560 45.83 13.73 14.81
CA SER A 560 46.66 14.80 14.31
C SER A 560 47.82 14.36 13.41
N MET A 561 48.10 13.05 13.24
CA MET A 561 49.30 12.53 12.57
C MET A 561 49.07 11.44 11.53
N SER A 562 47.86 11.09 11.23
CA SER A 562 47.54 10.06 10.23
C SER A 562 47.20 10.69 8.86
N PRO A 563 47.49 10.01 7.74
CA PRO A 563 47.03 10.48 6.45
C PRO A 563 45.49 10.54 6.40
N ALA A 564 44.97 11.53 5.67
CA ALA A 564 43.54 11.62 5.41
C ALA A 564 43.10 10.53 4.43
N PHE A 565 41.88 10.00 4.62
CA PHE A 565 41.26 9.05 3.72
C PHE A 565 40.07 9.70 3.02
N ILE A 566 39.92 9.42 1.73
CA ILE A 566 38.84 9.99 0.91
C ILE A 566 37.79 8.92 0.62
N THR A 567 36.54 9.25 0.84
CA THR A 567 35.37 8.49 0.40
C THR A 567 34.68 9.23 -0.73
N ARG A 568 34.53 8.57 -1.87
CA ARG A 568 33.86 9.13 -3.05
C ARG A 568 33.02 8.09 -3.76
N PHE A 569 31.91 8.56 -4.33
CA PHE A 569 31.06 7.75 -5.19
C PHE A 569 31.43 8.03 -6.66
N LEU A 570 31.47 6.99 -7.48
CA LEU A 570 31.90 7.08 -8.86
C LEU A 570 30.72 6.96 -9.81
N PRO A 571 30.75 7.66 -10.96
CA PRO A 571 29.74 7.49 -11.99
C PRO A 571 29.68 6.02 -12.41
N PRO A 572 28.49 5.45 -12.55
CA PRO A 572 28.35 4.04 -12.91
C PRO A 572 28.99 3.76 -14.27
N SER A 573 29.65 2.62 -14.37
CA SER A 573 30.13 2.10 -15.67
C SER A 573 28.91 1.70 -16.50
N GLY A 574 28.92 1.96 -17.83
CA GLY A 574 27.80 1.59 -18.71
C GLY A 574 27.45 0.10 -18.65
N GLY A 575 26.26 -0.26 -19.15
CA GLY A 575 25.81 -1.67 -19.23
C GLY A 575 24.86 -2.10 -18.10
N LEU A 576 24.41 -1.19 -17.25
CA LEU A 576 23.46 -1.47 -16.20
C LEU A 576 22.13 -2.05 -16.76
N HIS A 577 21.43 -2.82 -15.93
CA HIS A 577 20.10 -3.38 -16.20
C HIS A 577 19.12 -2.84 -15.16
N GLN A 578 17.87 -2.71 -15.54
CA GLN A 578 16.82 -2.38 -14.58
C GLN A 578 16.60 -3.54 -13.62
N THR A 579 16.36 -3.24 -12.36
CA THR A 579 16.10 -4.24 -11.33
C THR A 579 14.80 -4.99 -11.63
N GLY A 580 14.89 -6.32 -11.70
CA GLY A 580 13.77 -7.22 -11.93
C GLY A 580 13.50 -8.12 -10.73
N PHE A 581 12.25 -8.51 -10.55
CA PHE A 581 11.79 -9.39 -9.48
C PHE A 581 11.09 -10.62 -10.09
N ASN A 582 11.71 -11.78 -9.97
CA ASN A 582 11.09 -13.04 -10.32
C ASN A 582 10.24 -13.51 -9.13
N THR A 583 8.93 -13.43 -9.29
CA THR A 583 7.97 -13.69 -8.22
C THR A 583 7.11 -14.91 -8.56
N THR A 584 6.93 -15.80 -7.60
CA THR A 584 6.04 -16.95 -7.67
C THR A 584 5.17 -16.98 -6.43
N SER A 585 3.87 -17.15 -6.60
CA SER A 585 2.91 -17.25 -5.50
C SER A 585 1.94 -18.40 -5.70
N ALA A 586 1.46 -18.94 -4.59
CA ALA A 586 0.36 -19.90 -4.56
C ALA A 586 -0.53 -19.58 -3.36
N GLU A 587 -1.83 -19.73 -3.54
CA GLU A 587 -2.81 -19.42 -2.50
C GLU A 587 -3.95 -20.43 -2.52
N TRP A 588 -4.45 -20.72 -1.35
CA TRP A 588 -5.68 -21.45 -1.13
C TRP A 588 -6.58 -20.62 -0.23
N GLU A 589 -7.80 -20.35 -0.70
CA GLU A 589 -8.84 -19.66 0.05
C GLU A 589 -10.04 -20.59 0.24
N GLN A 590 -10.63 -20.56 1.44
CA GLN A 590 -11.76 -21.40 1.80
C GLN A 590 -12.78 -20.63 2.61
N LYS A 591 -14.01 -20.62 2.12
CA LYS A 591 -15.18 -20.13 2.87
C LYS A 591 -15.82 -21.27 3.65
N LEU A 592 -15.88 -21.16 4.96
CA LEU A 592 -16.51 -22.12 5.85
C LEU A 592 -17.86 -21.58 6.34
N GLY A 593 -18.96 -22.14 5.83
CA GLY A 593 -20.29 -21.62 6.05
C GLY A 593 -20.48 -20.23 5.43
N SER A 594 -21.31 -19.40 6.05
CA SER A 594 -21.58 -18.03 5.54
C SER A 594 -20.67 -16.96 6.16
N ASN A 595 -19.90 -17.28 7.20
CA ASN A 595 -19.37 -16.27 8.10
C ASN A 595 -17.87 -16.39 8.38
N THR A 596 -17.20 -17.39 7.83
CA THR A 596 -15.76 -17.60 8.06
C THR A 596 -15.04 -17.74 6.73
N LEU A 597 -13.99 -16.95 6.53
CA LEU A 597 -13.07 -17.04 5.42
C LEU A 597 -11.67 -17.31 5.98
N MET A 598 -10.91 -18.19 5.34
CA MET A 598 -9.54 -18.49 5.73
C MET A 598 -8.70 -18.80 4.51
N GLY A 599 -7.40 -18.63 4.64
CA GLY A 599 -6.48 -18.88 3.54
C GLY A 599 -5.06 -19.21 3.98
N VAL A 600 -4.31 -19.74 3.01
CA VAL A 600 -2.87 -19.98 3.11
C VAL A 600 -2.23 -19.40 1.86
N THR A 601 -1.25 -18.53 2.05
CA THR A 601 -0.50 -17.90 0.96
C THR A 601 0.98 -18.29 1.05
N LEU A 602 1.55 -18.69 -0.06
CA LEU A 602 2.97 -18.97 -0.22
C LEU A 602 3.54 -18.01 -1.25
N LEU A 603 4.61 -17.30 -0.88
CA LEU A 603 5.26 -16.33 -1.75
C LEU A 603 6.78 -16.55 -1.79
N ARG A 604 7.34 -16.49 -2.99
CA ARG A 604 8.79 -16.45 -3.21
C ARG A 604 9.10 -15.35 -4.20
N ARG A 605 10.03 -14.46 -3.85
CA ARG A 605 10.53 -13.39 -4.69
C ARG A 605 12.05 -13.38 -4.69
N VAL A 606 12.64 -13.22 -5.87
CA VAL A 606 14.09 -13.12 -6.08
C VAL A 606 14.34 -11.87 -6.92
N GLU A 607 15.11 -10.96 -6.39
CA GLU A 607 15.60 -9.78 -7.12
C GLU A 607 16.78 -10.18 -8.00
N ASP A 608 16.74 -9.74 -9.25
CA ASP A 608 17.82 -9.86 -10.22
C ASP A 608 18.26 -8.46 -10.67
N HIS A 609 19.57 -8.27 -10.83
CA HIS A 609 20.16 -6.98 -11.23
C HIS A 609 19.84 -5.84 -10.27
N GLY A 610 19.75 -6.11 -8.97
CA GLY A 610 19.62 -5.08 -7.94
C GLY A 610 20.84 -4.17 -7.91
N PHE A 611 20.62 -2.90 -7.58
CA PHE A 611 21.67 -1.90 -7.48
C PHE A 611 22.28 -1.90 -6.07
N ALA A 612 23.60 -1.95 -6.01
CA ALA A 612 24.37 -1.69 -4.80
C ALA A 612 25.70 -1.01 -5.15
N TYR A 613 26.19 -0.20 -4.23
CA TYR A 613 27.57 0.30 -4.32
C TYR A 613 28.55 -0.74 -3.82
N GLN A 614 29.67 -0.84 -4.53
CA GLN A 614 30.79 -1.67 -4.10
C GLN A 614 32.04 -0.80 -3.98
N ASP A 615 32.78 -0.99 -2.91
CA ASP A 615 34.08 -0.36 -2.74
C ASP A 615 35.12 -1.06 -3.61
N ILE A 616 35.59 -0.35 -4.66
CA ILE A 616 36.60 -0.86 -5.60
C ILE A 616 38.04 -0.45 -5.22
N GLN A 617 38.21 0.39 -4.20
CA GLN A 617 39.50 0.83 -3.64
C GLN A 617 39.40 0.90 -2.12
N PRO A 618 39.24 -0.26 -1.44
CA PRO A 618 39.03 -0.26 -0.01
C PRO A 618 40.24 0.31 0.74
N ALA A 619 39.97 1.18 1.70
CA ALA A 619 40.91 1.76 2.62
C ALA A 619 40.37 1.69 4.04
N PRO A 620 41.19 1.81 5.09
CA PRO A 620 40.75 1.66 6.47
C PRO A 620 39.59 2.59 6.91
N LEU A 621 39.52 3.81 6.34
CA LEU A 621 38.50 4.82 6.65
C LEU A 621 38.02 5.55 5.40
N GLY A 622 38.19 4.98 4.22
CA GLY A 622 37.77 5.58 2.97
C GLY A 622 37.54 4.53 1.89
N GLY A 623 37.14 4.96 0.70
CA GLY A 623 36.95 4.08 -0.42
C GLY A 623 36.47 4.80 -1.67
N ALA A 624 36.49 4.09 -2.78
CA ALA A 624 35.89 4.53 -4.05
C ALA A 624 34.73 3.58 -4.35
N PHE A 625 33.50 4.08 -4.25
CA PHE A 625 32.30 3.31 -4.36
C PHE A 625 31.73 3.40 -5.78
N LEU A 626 31.61 2.27 -6.46
CA LEU A 626 31.06 2.16 -7.81
C LEU A 626 29.69 1.46 -7.78
N LEU A 627 28.66 2.08 -8.39
CA LEU A 627 27.35 1.48 -8.51
C LEU A 627 27.38 0.28 -9.47
N GLN A 628 26.91 -0.87 -9.02
CA GLN A 628 26.85 -2.12 -9.77
C GLN A 628 25.45 -2.76 -9.69
N ASN A 629 25.19 -3.74 -10.58
CA ASN A 629 23.94 -4.50 -10.68
C ASN A 629 24.06 -5.95 -10.22
N ASN A 630 24.77 -6.22 -9.17
CA ASN A 630 25.05 -7.58 -8.70
C ASN A 630 24.32 -7.96 -7.40
N ARG A 631 23.53 -7.05 -6.87
CA ARG A 631 22.68 -7.30 -5.71
C ARG A 631 21.52 -8.23 -6.07
N SER A 632 21.22 -9.15 -5.17
CA SER A 632 20.09 -10.07 -5.27
C SER A 632 19.46 -10.26 -3.89
N ASP A 633 18.34 -9.58 -3.68
CA ASP A 633 17.55 -9.73 -2.47
C ASP A 633 16.59 -10.92 -2.67
N ARG A 634 16.36 -11.70 -1.62
CA ARG A 634 15.50 -12.88 -1.64
C ARG A 634 14.51 -12.82 -0.50
N TYR A 635 13.26 -13.04 -0.83
CA TYR A 635 12.17 -13.15 0.13
C TYR A 635 11.40 -14.45 -0.08
N SER A 636 11.00 -15.07 1.01
CA SER A 636 10.04 -16.18 1.00
C SER A 636 9.16 -16.12 2.22
N SER A 637 7.87 -16.38 2.06
CA SER A 637 6.91 -16.41 3.15
C SER A 637 5.91 -17.54 3.00
N ALA A 638 5.40 -17.96 4.15
CA ALA A 638 4.20 -18.75 4.30
C ALA A 638 3.31 -18.04 5.32
N GLU A 639 2.11 -17.72 4.90
CA GLU A 639 1.10 -16.97 5.64
C GLU A 639 -0.13 -17.84 5.85
N VAL A 640 -0.74 -17.76 7.02
CA VAL A 640 -2.00 -18.40 7.36
C VAL A 640 -2.90 -17.37 8.01
N TRP A 641 -4.04 -17.11 7.41
CA TRP A 641 -4.97 -16.11 7.91
C TRP A 641 -6.41 -16.65 8.05
N ALA A 642 -7.18 -16.04 8.91
CA ALA A 642 -8.60 -16.33 9.07
C ALA A 642 -9.37 -15.09 9.52
N ARG A 643 -10.55 -14.89 8.92
CA ARG A 643 -11.50 -13.83 9.26
C ARG A 643 -12.88 -14.43 9.55
N ARG A 644 -13.50 -14.02 10.65
CA ARG A 644 -14.84 -14.49 11.01
C ARG A 644 -15.73 -13.34 11.47
N ALA A 645 -16.83 -13.16 10.77
CA ALA A 645 -17.92 -12.26 11.15
C ALA A 645 -19.01 -13.02 11.91
N PHE A 646 -19.60 -12.41 12.93
CA PHE A 646 -20.66 -12.98 13.76
C PHE A 646 -21.97 -12.20 13.56
N ARG A 647 -23.11 -12.87 13.78
CA ARG A 647 -24.44 -12.26 13.63
C ARG A 647 -24.69 -11.02 14.50
N ASN A 648 -23.98 -10.88 15.60
CA ASN A 648 -24.06 -9.75 16.52
C ASN A 648 -23.16 -8.58 16.13
N LYS A 649 -22.67 -8.51 14.89
CA LYS A 649 -21.70 -7.50 14.39
C LYS A 649 -20.32 -7.60 15.05
N ALA A 650 -20.02 -8.69 15.76
CA ALA A 650 -18.66 -8.98 16.19
C ALA A 650 -17.85 -9.52 15.02
N GLU A 651 -16.55 -9.21 15.01
CA GLU A 651 -15.63 -9.68 14.00
C GLU A 651 -14.27 -9.98 14.61
N ILE A 652 -13.60 -11.01 14.09
CA ILE A 652 -12.25 -11.40 14.50
C ILE A 652 -11.45 -11.71 13.23
N TYR A 653 -10.24 -11.20 13.19
CA TYR A 653 -9.21 -11.48 12.18
C TYR A 653 -7.93 -11.92 12.85
N GLY A 654 -7.20 -12.82 12.22
CA GLY A 654 -5.87 -13.22 12.64
C GLY A 654 -5.04 -13.68 11.46
N ASP A 655 -3.79 -13.25 11.43
CA ASP A 655 -2.77 -13.63 10.46
C ASP A 655 -1.49 -14.04 11.17
N TYR A 656 -0.87 -15.10 10.69
CA TYR A 656 0.49 -15.48 11.08
C TYR A 656 1.35 -15.68 9.84
N THR A 657 2.40 -14.89 9.75
CA THR A 657 3.39 -14.95 8.68
C THR A 657 4.73 -15.49 9.21
N ARG A 658 5.22 -16.55 8.56
CA ARG A 658 6.61 -17.03 8.66
C ARG A 658 7.35 -16.59 7.41
N SER A 659 8.41 -15.76 7.58
CA SER A 659 9.15 -15.22 6.44
C SER A 659 10.66 -15.25 6.63
N ARG A 660 11.37 -14.96 5.53
CA ARG A 660 12.81 -14.71 5.54
C ARG A 660 13.14 -13.74 4.41
N ALA A 661 13.82 -12.64 4.76
CA ALA A 661 14.34 -11.65 3.83
C ALA A 661 15.86 -11.52 3.98
N GLY A 662 16.62 -11.60 2.90
CA GLY A 662 18.08 -11.53 2.94
C GLY A 662 18.66 -11.12 1.59
N SER A 663 19.90 -10.65 1.62
CA SER A 663 20.65 -10.15 0.45
C SER A 663 22.01 -10.84 0.36
N ASN A 664 22.53 -10.94 -0.88
CA ASN A 664 23.95 -11.27 -1.09
C ASN A 664 24.86 -10.07 -0.80
N GLU A 665 24.29 -8.84 -0.82
CA GLU A 665 24.94 -7.57 -0.55
C GLU A 665 24.05 -6.76 0.41
N ALA A 666 24.22 -7.03 1.72
CA ALA A 666 23.30 -6.54 2.74
C ALA A 666 23.59 -5.09 3.18
N LEU A 667 24.77 -4.53 2.88
CA LEU A 667 25.15 -3.19 3.30
C LEU A 667 24.70 -2.13 2.31
N ASP A 668 24.03 -1.09 2.80
CA ASP A 668 23.66 0.09 2.02
C ASP A 668 24.65 1.22 2.30
N TYR A 669 25.60 1.46 1.37
CA TYR A 669 26.57 2.52 1.48
C TYR A 669 25.96 3.87 1.10
N SER A 670 26.31 4.89 1.87
CA SER A 670 26.01 6.29 1.56
C SER A 670 27.17 7.18 1.99
N LEU A 671 27.20 8.41 1.52
CA LEU A 671 28.24 9.38 1.89
C LEU A 671 28.26 9.65 3.41
N LEU A 672 27.11 9.62 4.05
CA LEU A 672 26.96 9.93 5.48
C LEU A 672 27.16 8.70 6.37
N GLY A 673 26.90 7.52 5.86
CA GLY A 673 27.05 6.24 6.55
C GLY A 673 27.87 5.23 5.74
N PRO A 674 29.12 5.50 5.41
CA PRO A 674 29.92 4.50 4.73
C PRO A 674 30.33 3.42 5.73
N TYR A 675 30.10 2.17 5.35
CA TYR A 675 30.71 1.04 6.04
C TYR A 675 32.09 0.80 5.41
N PHE A 676 33.15 0.93 6.17
CA PHE A 676 34.53 0.69 5.67
C PHE A 676 34.90 -0.80 5.68
N VAL A 677 34.02 -1.60 5.11
CA VAL A 677 34.14 -3.06 4.96
C VAL A 677 33.56 -3.49 3.62
N PRO A 678 34.03 -4.58 3.01
CA PRO A 678 33.44 -5.09 1.77
C PRO A 678 31.98 -5.53 1.97
N GLN A 679 31.21 -5.53 0.86
CA GLN A 679 29.86 -6.12 0.83
C GLN A 679 29.88 -7.56 1.30
N ALA A 680 28.86 -7.95 2.04
CA ALA A 680 28.71 -9.29 2.57
C ALA A 680 27.22 -9.72 2.59
N PRO A 681 26.93 -11.01 2.48
CA PRO A 681 25.59 -11.52 2.60
C PRO A 681 25.07 -11.39 4.05
N GLY A 682 23.77 -11.07 4.18
CA GLY A 682 23.11 -10.94 5.48
C GLY A 682 21.60 -10.86 5.37
N PRO A 683 20.87 -10.86 6.49
CA PRO A 683 19.46 -10.53 6.52
C PRO A 683 19.27 -9.06 6.13
N LEU A 684 18.09 -8.73 5.58
CA LEU A 684 17.68 -7.34 5.41
C LEU A 684 17.30 -6.75 6.78
N LEU A 685 17.55 -5.46 6.99
CA LEU A 685 17.35 -4.83 8.30
C LEU A 685 15.89 -4.77 8.76
N TRP A 686 14.94 -5.09 7.88
CA TRP A 686 13.50 -5.24 8.16
C TRP A 686 13.02 -6.70 8.13
N ASP A 687 13.93 -7.68 8.13
CA ASP A 687 13.56 -9.10 8.21
C ASP A 687 12.86 -9.42 9.52
N THR A 688 11.68 -10.01 9.43
CA THR A 688 10.86 -10.45 10.56
C THR A 688 10.46 -11.90 10.41
N PRO A 689 11.29 -12.84 10.82
CA PRO A 689 11.03 -14.27 10.61
C PRO A 689 9.68 -14.77 11.13
N ASN A 690 9.13 -14.17 12.17
CA ASN A 690 7.80 -14.51 12.68
C ASN A 690 7.01 -13.24 12.97
N ARG A 691 5.79 -13.18 12.45
CA ARG A 691 4.85 -12.10 12.73
C ARG A 691 3.46 -12.65 12.94
N LEU A 692 2.76 -12.18 13.96
CA LEU A 692 1.36 -12.45 14.25
C LEU A 692 0.66 -11.11 14.37
N ILE A 693 -0.41 -10.94 13.61
CA ILE A 693 -1.36 -9.84 13.74
C ILE A 693 -2.71 -10.45 14.08
N ALA A 694 -3.39 -9.92 15.07
CA ALA A 694 -4.77 -10.28 15.33
C ALA A 694 -5.54 -9.05 15.79
N TRP A 695 -6.78 -8.93 15.33
CA TRP A 695 -7.66 -7.89 15.81
C TRP A 695 -9.10 -8.39 15.91
N GLY A 696 -9.88 -7.70 16.71
CA GLY A 696 -11.29 -8.02 16.86
C GLY A 696 -12.10 -6.85 17.39
N LYS A 697 -13.37 -6.85 17.01
CA LYS A 697 -14.37 -5.90 17.48
C LYS A 697 -15.65 -6.62 17.86
N THR A 698 -16.28 -6.20 18.95
CA THR A 698 -17.54 -6.82 19.42
C THR A 698 -18.42 -5.84 20.16
N PRO A 699 -19.73 -5.77 19.84
CA PRO A 699 -20.68 -5.10 20.72
C PRO A 699 -20.80 -5.89 22.03
N THR A 700 -20.85 -5.18 23.15
CA THR A 700 -21.09 -5.79 24.45
C THR A 700 -22.58 -5.74 24.80
N PRO A 701 -23.09 -6.70 25.57
CA PRO A 701 -24.50 -6.67 26.01
C PRO A 701 -24.77 -5.57 27.04
N VAL A 702 -23.73 -4.97 27.62
CA VAL A 702 -23.82 -3.98 28.67
C VAL A 702 -23.69 -2.57 28.07
N TRP A 703 -24.71 -1.75 28.27
CA TRP A 703 -24.78 -0.32 27.93
C TRP A 703 -24.54 0.00 26.45
N GLY A 704 -24.61 -0.98 25.54
CA GLY A 704 -24.34 -0.79 24.13
C GLY A 704 -22.91 -0.28 23.88
N LEU A 705 -21.94 -0.79 24.64
CA LEU A 705 -20.54 -0.52 24.45
C LEU A 705 -20.00 -1.39 23.32
N PHE A 706 -19.03 -0.86 22.56
CA PHE A 706 -18.21 -1.61 21.63
C PHE A 706 -16.82 -1.81 22.23
N LEU A 707 -16.36 -3.06 22.23
CA LEU A 707 -14.99 -3.41 22.60
C LEU A 707 -14.22 -3.71 21.32
N SER A 708 -13.01 -3.17 21.21
CA SER A 708 -12.06 -3.50 20.15
C SER A 708 -10.70 -3.83 20.74
N CYS A 709 -9.96 -4.74 20.09
CA CYS A 709 -8.60 -5.08 20.48
C CYS A 709 -7.74 -5.32 19.24
N ARG A 710 -6.43 -5.06 19.40
CA ARG A 710 -5.39 -5.36 18.42
C ARG A 710 -4.20 -5.97 19.14
N VAL A 711 -3.61 -6.99 18.53
CA VAL A 711 -2.36 -7.63 18.99
C VAL A 711 -1.40 -7.68 17.83
N GLU A 712 -0.16 -7.27 18.08
CA GLU A 712 0.96 -7.53 17.20
C GLU A 712 2.10 -8.18 17.97
N TYR A 713 2.63 -9.28 17.43
CA TYR A 713 3.86 -9.92 17.86
C TYR A 713 4.78 -10.09 16.66
N ARG A 714 6.04 -9.73 16.79
CA ARG A 714 7.05 -10.00 15.77
C ARG A 714 8.43 -10.28 16.35
N SER A 715 9.24 -11.00 15.58
CA SER A 715 10.68 -11.11 15.84
C SER A 715 11.30 -9.71 15.78
N GLY A 716 12.30 -9.45 16.62
CA GLY A 716 13.06 -8.22 16.56
C GLY A 716 13.79 -8.06 15.22
N TYR A 717 13.85 -6.84 14.70
CA TYR A 717 14.61 -6.52 13.48
C TYR A 717 16.10 -6.75 13.66
N PRO A 718 16.83 -7.19 12.64
CA PRO A 718 18.29 -7.19 12.63
C PRO A 718 18.84 -5.75 12.72
N PHE A 719 20.03 -5.61 13.27
CA PHE A 719 20.80 -4.35 13.19
C PHE A 719 22.29 -4.64 13.08
N ASP A 720 23.02 -3.65 12.54
CA ASP A 720 24.46 -3.69 12.38
C ASP A 720 25.16 -3.11 13.63
N ASP A 721 26.16 -3.81 14.14
CA ASP A 721 27.07 -3.27 15.14
C ASP A 721 28.17 -2.48 14.44
N VAL A 722 28.18 -1.16 14.63
CA VAL A 722 29.13 -0.23 14.01
C VAL A 722 29.92 0.49 15.10
N ASN A 723 31.23 0.44 15.02
CA ASN A 723 32.09 1.15 15.95
C ASN A 723 32.16 2.66 15.64
N GLN A 724 32.80 3.46 16.49
CA GLN A 724 32.93 4.91 16.34
C GLN A 724 33.67 5.34 15.06
N LEU A 725 34.43 4.46 14.42
CA LEU A 725 35.10 4.68 13.15
C LEU A 725 34.26 4.20 11.96
N GLN A 726 32.97 3.91 12.16
CA GLN A 726 32.03 3.41 11.13
C GLN A 726 32.48 2.08 10.49
N GLN A 727 33.19 1.24 11.26
CA GLN A 727 33.55 -0.10 10.84
C GLN A 727 32.53 -1.08 11.39
N LEU A 728 32.04 -1.99 10.57
CA LEU A 728 31.16 -3.07 10.98
C LEU A 728 31.92 -4.04 11.89
N VAL A 729 31.30 -4.36 13.03
CA VAL A 729 31.80 -5.36 13.98
C VAL A 729 31.00 -6.65 13.77
N GLY A 730 31.64 -7.67 13.22
CA GLY A 730 30.98 -8.94 12.91
C GLY A 730 30.43 -9.02 11.49
N THR A 731 29.24 -9.58 11.30
CA THR A 731 28.55 -9.72 10.00
C THR A 731 27.31 -8.85 9.92
N PRO A 732 26.86 -8.43 8.71
CA PRO A 732 25.65 -7.63 8.57
C PRO A 732 24.44 -8.26 9.23
N GLY A 733 23.68 -7.48 9.99
CA GLY A 733 22.45 -7.93 10.66
C GLY A 733 22.64 -9.04 11.69
N GLN A 734 23.83 -9.17 12.26
CA GLN A 734 24.14 -10.25 13.24
C GLN A 734 23.32 -10.13 14.52
N PHE A 735 23.06 -8.92 14.95
CA PHE A 735 22.34 -8.64 16.19
C PHE A 735 20.88 -8.31 15.91
N HIS A 736 20.00 -8.49 16.90
CA HIS A 736 18.58 -8.26 16.76
C HIS A 736 18.06 -7.42 17.93
N PHE A 737 17.11 -6.55 17.63
CA PHE A 737 16.28 -5.92 18.64
C PHE A 737 15.54 -6.98 19.47
N PRO A 738 15.10 -6.66 20.69
CA PRO A 738 14.18 -7.50 21.46
C PRO A 738 12.91 -7.81 20.65
N LYS A 739 12.25 -8.91 21.00
CA LYS A 739 10.95 -9.27 20.39
C LYS A 739 9.94 -8.16 20.67
N TYR A 740 9.20 -7.78 19.62
CA TYR A 740 8.13 -6.80 19.71
C TYR A 740 6.84 -7.46 20.16
N PHE A 741 6.12 -6.84 21.08
CA PHE A 741 4.77 -7.21 21.46
C PHE A 741 3.96 -5.98 21.82
N GLU A 742 2.79 -5.82 21.19
CA GLU A 742 1.87 -4.73 21.47
C GLU A 742 0.44 -5.28 21.57
N LEU A 743 -0.26 -4.86 22.63
CA LEU A 743 -1.68 -5.13 22.83
C LEU A 743 -2.39 -3.79 23.01
N ASP A 744 -3.29 -3.47 22.10
CA ASP A 744 -4.16 -2.30 22.17
C ASP A 744 -5.58 -2.71 22.47
N VAL A 745 -6.25 -1.97 23.36
CA VAL A 745 -7.63 -2.22 23.75
C VAL A 745 -8.43 -0.92 23.73
N GLY A 746 -9.59 -0.93 23.11
CA GLY A 746 -10.47 0.23 23.02
C GLY A 746 -11.89 -0.11 23.45
N ILE A 747 -12.54 0.84 24.12
CA ILE A 747 -13.97 0.80 24.47
C ILE A 747 -14.62 2.05 23.89
N GLU A 748 -15.68 1.87 23.11
CA GLU A 748 -16.44 2.95 22.50
C GLU A 748 -17.90 2.91 22.95
N LYS A 749 -18.47 4.10 23.25
CA LYS A 749 -19.89 4.32 23.50
C LYS A 749 -20.45 5.25 22.45
N ARG A 750 -21.44 4.80 21.69
CA ARG A 750 -22.23 5.63 20.79
C ARG A 750 -23.48 6.12 21.49
N PHE A 751 -23.82 7.38 21.28
CA PHE A 751 -24.99 8.00 21.89
C PHE A 751 -25.53 9.14 21.01
N HIS A 752 -26.83 9.42 21.13
CA HIS A 752 -27.46 10.52 20.41
C HIS A 752 -27.55 11.75 21.31
N PHE A 753 -27.09 12.87 20.79
CA PHE A 753 -27.16 14.16 21.46
C PHE A 753 -27.45 15.27 20.44
N HIS A 754 -28.49 16.11 20.70
CA HIS A 754 -28.97 17.15 19.78
C HIS A 754 -29.25 16.65 18.34
N GLY A 755 -29.87 15.46 18.20
CA GLY A 755 -30.22 14.88 16.90
C GLY A 755 -29.04 14.39 16.07
N LYS A 756 -27.85 14.34 16.65
CA LYS A 756 -26.62 13.83 16.03
C LYS A 756 -26.09 12.65 16.82
N GLU A 757 -25.44 11.72 16.12
CA GLU A 757 -24.78 10.57 16.74
C GLU A 757 -23.34 10.94 17.11
N TRP A 758 -22.97 10.67 18.35
CA TRP A 758 -21.65 10.88 18.92
C TRP A 758 -21.04 9.57 19.37
N ALA A 759 -19.73 9.45 19.28
CA ALA A 759 -18.98 8.33 19.81
C ALA A 759 -17.89 8.84 20.77
N LEU A 760 -17.93 8.32 21.99
CA LEU A 760 -16.87 8.52 22.98
C LEU A 760 -16.06 7.22 23.08
N ARG A 761 -14.75 7.31 22.80
CA ARG A 761 -13.81 6.19 22.88
C ARG A 761 -12.76 6.44 23.94
N ALA A 762 -12.44 5.41 24.71
CA ALA A 762 -11.26 5.34 25.56
C ALA A 762 -10.42 4.15 25.11
N SER A 763 -9.12 4.35 24.98
CA SER A 763 -8.18 3.29 24.53
C SER A 763 -6.96 3.24 25.43
N ALA A 764 -6.44 2.03 25.62
CA ALA A 764 -5.13 1.76 26.18
C ALA A 764 -4.24 1.19 25.06
N ILE A 765 -3.26 1.95 24.66
CA ILE A 765 -2.24 1.57 23.69
C ILE A 765 -1.09 0.91 24.44
N ASN A 766 -0.52 -0.15 23.88
CA ASN A 766 0.45 -1.01 24.55
C ASN A 766 0.00 -1.34 25.99
N ALA A 767 -1.21 -1.85 26.14
CA ALA A 767 -1.82 -2.14 27.45
C ALA A 767 -0.97 -3.09 28.30
N SER A 768 -0.19 -3.97 27.67
CA SER A 768 0.79 -4.85 28.29
C SER A 768 1.99 -4.11 28.91
N ASN A 769 2.26 -2.88 28.48
CA ASN A 769 3.45 -2.10 28.79
C ASN A 769 4.76 -2.84 28.47
N HIS A 770 4.77 -3.60 27.38
CA HIS A 770 5.97 -4.27 26.89
C HIS A 770 6.97 -3.23 26.37
N ASP A 771 8.25 -3.42 26.65
CA ASP A 771 9.30 -2.56 26.11
C ASP A 771 9.58 -2.94 24.66
N ASN A 772 9.31 -2.02 23.74
CA ASN A 772 9.48 -2.18 22.29
C ASN A 772 10.51 -1.15 21.79
N PRO A 773 11.82 -1.29 22.09
CA PRO A 773 12.79 -0.29 21.67
C PRO A 773 12.91 -0.25 20.14
N ASN A 774 13.11 0.96 19.60
CA ASN A 774 13.29 1.22 18.18
C ASN A 774 14.64 1.90 17.84
N ALA A 775 15.45 2.20 18.88
CA ALA A 775 16.79 2.75 18.72
C ALA A 775 17.79 1.93 19.52
N VAL A 776 19.01 1.84 19.02
CA VAL A 776 20.13 1.16 19.69
C VAL A 776 21.40 2.00 19.57
N ASN A 777 22.17 2.08 20.67
CA ASN A 777 23.52 2.61 20.66
C ASN A 777 24.50 1.44 20.69
N THR A 778 25.22 1.21 19.59
CA THR A 778 26.18 0.14 19.42
C THR A 778 27.58 0.49 19.97
N PHE A 779 27.83 1.76 20.30
CA PHE A 779 29.10 2.19 20.89
C PHE A 779 29.26 1.77 22.35
N LEU A 780 28.20 1.26 22.97
CA LEU A 780 28.18 0.80 24.35
C LEU A 780 28.18 -0.75 24.41
N SER A 781 28.85 -1.31 25.41
CA SER A 781 28.86 -2.75 25.70
C SER A 781 28.42 -2.96 27.14
N PRO A 782 27.27 -3.62 27.43
CA PRO A 782 26.27 -4.11 26.45
C PRO A 782 25.56 -2.99 25.69
N PHE A 783 24.94 -3.32 24.55
CA PHE A 783 24.16 -2.38 23.75
C PHE A 783 23.09 -1.68 24.60
N ALA A 784 22.93 -0.39 24.38
CA ALA A 784 21.87 0.38 25.01
C ALA A 784 20.70 0.55 24.04
N PHE A 785 19.53 0.07 24.45
CA PHE A 785 18.29 0.21 23.71
C PHE A 785 17.45 1.36 24.25
N ALA A 786 16.80 2.10 23.36
CA ALA A 786 15.95 3.23 23.71
C ALA A 786 14.75 3.36 22.75
N GLY A 787 13.85 4.27 23.09
CA GLY A 787 12.66 4.57 22.27
C GLY A 787 11.53 3.57 22.45
N GLY A 788 10.58 3.61 21.51
CA GLY A 788 9.40 2.76 21.51
C GLY A 788 8.23 3.30 22.34
N GLN A 789 7.02 2.97 21.90
CA GLN A 789 5.79 3.40 22.54
C GLN A 789 5.55 2.58 23.83
N ARG A 790 5.51 3.24 24.97
CA ARG A 790 5.04 2.67 26.23
C ARG A 790 3.53 2.79 26.36
N ARG A 791 2.97 2.18 27.44
CA ARG A 791 1.53 2.26 27.70
C ARG A 791 1.06 3.71 27.70
N ALA A 792 0.07 3.99 26.85
CA ALA A 792 -0.59 5.28 26.78
C ALA A 792 -2.11 5.08 26.87
N PHE A 793 -2.81 6.02 27.52
CA PHE A 793 -4.27 6.07 27.56
C PHE A 793 -4.75 7.25 26.73
N THR A 794 -5.69 7.01 25.82
CA THR A 794 -6.24 8.04 24.95
C THR A 794 -7.75 8.11 25.11
N GLY A 795 -8.31 9.31 25.07
CA GLY A 795 -9.75 9.58 25.07
C GLY A 795 -10.12 10.39 23.83
N ARG A 796 -11.18 9.99 23.12
CA ARG A 796 -11.63 10.66 21.90
C ARG A 796 -13.13 10.87 21.88
N LEU A 797 -13.55 12.01 21.36
CA LEU A 797 -14.95 12.31 21.10
C LEU A 797 -15.09 12.64 19.60
N ARG A 798 -15.94 11.89 18.89
CA ARG A 798 -16.20 12.13 17.47
C ARG A 798 -17.69 12.31 17.19
N LEU A 799 -18.02 13.08 16.17
CA LEU A 799 -19.35 13.18 15.60
C LEU A 799 -19.44 12.15 14.47
N VAL A 800 -20.31 11.18 14.62
CA VAL A 800 -20.50 10.06 13.69
C VAL A 800 -21.63 10.38 12.70
N GLY A 801 -21.51 11.47 11.95
CA GLY A 801 -22.49 11.85 10.93
C GLY A 801 -23.75 12.58 11.48
N SER A 802 -24.45 13.27 10.59
CA SER A 802 -25.80 13.80 10.82
C SER A 802 -26.81 12.95 10.04
N LYS A 803 -27.94 12.60 10.64
CA LYS A 803 -29.07 11.98 9.92
C LYS A 803 -29.55 12.84 8.77
#